data_dbaa0439a377f27f1574fe99e22afe0d
#
_entry.id   dbaa0439a377f27f1574fe99e22afe0d
#
_cell.length_a   1.000
_cell.length_b   1.000
_cell.length_c   1.000
_cell.angle_alpha   90.00
_cell.angle_beta   90.00
_cell.angle_gamma   90.00
#
_symmetry.space_group_name_H-M   'P 1'
#
loop_
_entity.id
_entity.type
_entity.pdbx_description
1 polymer ?
#
loop_
_entity_poly.entity_id
_entity_poly.type
_entity_poly.pdbx_seq_one_letter_code
_entity_poly.pdbx_strand_id
1 'polypeptide(L)'
;MYLTLLLPLSVANTYTYVLPSALEDRVSVGSRVIAQFGAKRYYTSIVLAIHPNNPQPDIQLKPITDVVDNAPIVLLSQLKLWQWIAQYYMCTQGEVMRAALPTGLKLESETLLVRNDDFDIDSVQLSEREQHLYNALNDEKGHKLLSLEKDLGERNLMRPAKRLIDLGAIAVRETITESFKPRKQAFVRLTTDFQTEEALHQVLDSLKRAKAQEALLLRYLDLSKSTMAITLQNAQLLQPVSRRDLCQEPNAATALTALRKRGILEVYEVEQSRLQSIDERSEGPSLIKPLSTEQQRAHDEILSAFESKNVCLLHGVTSSGKTEVYIQLIREVLAQGKQVLYLVPEIALTTQLTNRLGRVFGSKMGIYHSKFSDAERVELWQRQLSDKPYPLILGVRSSVFLPFQNLGLIIVDEEHETSYKQQDPAPRYQARDTAIVMATQLGAKVLLGTATPAIETYHNALTGKYGLVKMLHRFGDVQMPEIVVADVKELQRKKLMKTPFSPELTNEVHTALAQGEQAILFQNRRGYSPVLMCKACGWTPRCTRCDVTLTYHQRLNKLVCHYCGAQYNVPKLCPNCEEPNLRDMGYGTEKIESAAESIFAEAKAERMDLDTTRTRSAYERIINRFSQGRTNLLIGTQMVTKGLDFDRVRVVGILNADQILNMPDFRAYERAYQMLSQVAGRAGRRGKRGKVILQTRQVDNPIIGQIVRNDYEAMYQSQLEERQLFHFPPFYRLITIYLKHRNDDVVDHAAQHLAALLRPYFKDDLLGPDRPVVSRVQLLYIRKIMVKIAPQFTPSSVRQTLLSARDIVQHFDVYKSVNIYFDVD
;
A
#
# COMPACT_ATOMS: atom_id res chain seq x y z
N MET A 1 -3.07 36.32 -18.16
CA MET A 1 -2.32 35.89 -16.97
C MET A 1 -1.40 34.69 -17.28
N TYR A 2 -0.51 34.30 -16.38
CA TYR A 2 0.44 33.21 -16.56
C TYR A 2 0.35 32.22 -15.40
N LEU A 3 0.58 30.93 -15.67
CA LEU A 3 0.46 29.83 -14.69
C LEU A 3 1.80 29.13 -14.52
N THR A 4 2.22 28.92 -13.29
CA THR A 4 3.28 27.93 -12.99
C THR A 4 2.61 26.58 -12.74
N LEU A 5 2.99 25.58 -13.53
CA LEU A 5 2.39 24.24 -13.52
C LEU A 5 3.36 23.19 -13.01
N LEU A 6 2.81 22.24 -12.26
CA LEU A 6 3.45 20.99 -11.85
C LEU A 6 2.96 19.85 -12.76
N LEU A 7 3.90 19.25 -13.49
CA LEU A 7 3.62 18.08 -14.35
C LEU A 7 3.92 16.78 -13.60
N PRO A 8 3.20 15.67 -13.88
CA PRO A 8 3.43 14.35 -13.27
C PRO A 8 4.66 13.64 -13.87
N LEU A 9 5.75 14.35 -14.02
CA LEU A 9 6.98 13.87 -14.67
C LEU A 9 8.17 13.94 -13.69
N SER A 10 9.17 13.08 -13.92
CA SER A 10 10.43 13.09 -13.17
C SER A 10 11.38 14.19 -13.69
N VAL A 11 10.88 15.43 -13.76
CA VAL A 11 11.63 16.61 -14.20
C VAL A 11 11.84 17.57 -13.03
N ALA A 12 13.01 18.16 -12.97
CA ALA A 12 13.40 18.99 -11.82
C ALA A 12 12.65 20.33 -11.78
N ASN A 13 12.25 20.86 -12.94
CA ASN A 13 11.69 22.20 -13.08
C ASN A 13 10.17 22.19 -13.13
N THR A 14 9.58 23.29 -12.67
CA THR A 14 8.20 23.68 -12.99
C THR A 14 8.19 24.45 -14.30
N TYR A 15 7.04 24.53 -14.96
CA TYR A 15 6.92 25.12 -16.27
C TYR A 15 5.86 26.22 -16.27
N THR A 16 6.14 27.31 -16.99
CA THR A 16 5.22 28.43 -17.11
C THR A 16 4.42 28.31 -18.41
N TYR A 17 3.11 28.59 -18.31
CA TYR A 17 2.17 28.57 -19.43
C TYR A 17 1.33 29.85 -19.44
N VAL A 18 0.79 30.21 -20.61
CA VAL A 18 -0.16 31.31 -20.75
C VAL A 18 -1.55 30.82 -20.33
N LEU A 19 -2.26 31.60 -19.54
CA LEU A 19 -3.68 31.40 -19.23
C LEU A 19 -4.51 32.19 -20.24
N PRO A 20 -5.31 31.52 -21.13
CA PRO A 20 -6.23 32.21 -22.02
C PRO A 20 -7.28 32.98 -21.19
N SER A 21 -7.65 34.21 -21.67
CA SER A 21 -8.61 35.07 -20.96
C SER A 21 -9.97 34.42 -20.74
N ALA A 22 -10.41 33.57 -21.66
CA ALA A 22 -11.67 32.82 -21.56
C ALA A 22 -11.70 31.77 -20.42
N LEU A 23 -10.55 31.43 -19.83
CA LEU A 23 -10.41 30.44 -18.75
C LEU A 23 -10.03 31.06 -17.40
N GLU A 24 -9.86 32.39 -17.32
CA GLU A 24 -9.35 33.07 -16.11
C GLU A 24 -10.23 32.88 -14.90
N ASP A 25 -11.55 32.91 -15.06
CA ASP A 25 -12.52 32.76 -13.95
C ASP A 25 -12.63 31.33 -13.42
N ARG A 26 -12.08 30.35 -14.15
CA ARG A 26 -12.16 28.93 -13.81
C ARG A 26 -10.91 28.36 -13.14
N VAL A 27 -9.83 29.15 -13.06
CA VAL A 27 -8.54 28.68 -12.57
C VAL A 27 -8.21 29.21 -11.20
N SER A 28 -7.80 28.33 -10.31
CA SER A 28 -7.23 28.68 -9.00
C SER A 28 -6.04 27.79 -8.67
N VAL A 29 -5.24 28.15 -7.69
CA VAL A 29 -4.11 27.31 -7.22
C VAL A 29 -4.67 25.97 -6.72
N GLY A 30 -4.10 24.85 -7.21
CA GLY A 30 -4.58 23.49 -6.93
C GLY A 30 -5.56 22.93 -7.96
N SER A 31 -6.01 23.71 -8.95
CA SER A 31 -6.85 23.22 -10.06
C SER A 31 -6.04 22.37 -11.03
N ARG A 32 -6.71 21.39 -11.66
CA ARG A 32 -6.15 20.62 -12.77
C ARG A 32 -6.35 21.36 -14.09
N VAL A 33 -5.28 21.46 -14.84
CA VAL A 33 -5.29 21.99 -16.21
C VAL A 33 -4.64 21.01 -17.16
N ILE A 34 -5.05 21.04 -18.43
CA ILE A 34 -4.44 20.27 -19.49
C ILE A 34 -3.38 21.13 -20.18
N ALA A 35 -2.13 20.68 -20.15
CA ALA A 35 -1.01 21.37 -20.76
C ALA A 35 -0.22 20.47 -21.70
N GLN A 36 0.15 21.00 -22.86
CA GLN A 36 0.99 20.32 -23.83
C GLN A 36 2.46 20.41 -23.41
N PHE A 37 3.11 19.27 -23.22
CA PHE A 37 4.55 19.18 -22.93
C PHE A 37 5.28 18.42 -24.04
N GLY A 38 6.35 19.03 -24.56
CA GLY A 38 7.02 18.54 -25.77
C GLY A 38 6.22 18.82 -27.05
N ALA A 39 6.41 17.98 -28.07
CA ALA A 39 5.83 18.22 -29.40
C ALA A 39 4.35 17.77 -29.50
N LYS A 40 3.97 16.67 -28.83
CA LYS A 40 2.65 16.02 -29.08
C LYS A 40 1.91 15.55 -27.81
N ARG A 41 2.52 15.55 -26.63
CA ARG A 41 1.91 14.95 -25.43
C ARG A 41 1.20 15.98 -24.57
N TYR A 42 0.04 15.61 -24.07
CA TYR A 42 -0.76 16.37 -23.13
C TYR A 42 -0.75 15.70 -21.76
N TYR A 43 -0.63 16.50 -20.72
CA TYR A 43 -0.61 16.04 -19.34
C TYR A 43 -1.58 16.85 -18.48
N THR A 44 -2.25 16.17 -17.57
CA THR A 44 -2.91 16.83 -16.45
C THR A 44 -1.84 17.40 -15.53
N SER A 45 -1.87 18.70 -15.37
CA SER A 45 -0.94 19.46 -14.53
C SER A 45 -1.69 20.16 -13.42
N ILE A 46 -1.02 20.41 -12.29
CA ILE A 46 -1.59 21.16 -11.16
C ILE A 46 -1.05 22.59 -11.17
N VAL A 47 -1.94 23.55 -11.01
CA VAL A 47 -1.58 24.96 -10.89
C VAL A 47 -0.93 25.21 -9.53
N LEU A 48 0.35 25.65 -9.54
CA LEU A 48 1.12 26.00 -8.34
C LEU A 48 1.01 27.49 -8.00
N ALA A 49 1.01 28.37 -9.03
CA ALA A 49 0.93 29.80 -8.87
C ALA A 49 0.32 30.45 -10.10
N ILE A 50 -0.29 31.62 -9.91
CA ILE A 50 -0.86 32.48 -10.94
C ILE A 50 -0.13 33.82 -10.90
N HIS A 51 0.34 34.27 -12.07
CA HIS A 51 1.14 35.49 -12.21
C HIS A 51 0.45 36.47 -13.14
N PRO A 52 0.36 37.75 -12.79
CA PRO A 52 -0.19 38.78 -13.69
C PRO A 52 0.77 39.07 -14.86
N ASN A 53 2.08 39.00 -14.63
CA ASN A 53 3.12 39.27 -15.62
C ASN A 53 3.86 38.01 -15.99
N ASN A 54 4.45 37.98 -17.20
CA ASN A 54 5.28 36.85 -17.64
C ASN A 54 6.56 36.72 -16.76
N PRO A 55 6.73 35.65 -15.98
CA PRO A 55 7.94 35.44 -15.18
C PRO A 55 9.16 35.05 -16.02
N GLN A 56 8.97 34.76 -17.33
CA GLN A 56 10.02 34.32 -18.26
C GLN A 56 9.88 35.05 -19.60
N PRO A 57 10.17 36.36 -19.65
CA PRO A 57 9.90 37.19 -20.83
C PRO A 57 10.65 36.76 -22.08
N ASP A 58 11.81 36.10 -21.94
CA ASP A 58 12.68 35.67 -23.05
C ASP A 58 12.22 34.36 -23.72
N ILE A 59 11.16 33.71 -23.20
CA ILE A 59 10.69 32.41 -23.71
C ILE A 59 9.27 32.56 -24.26
N GLN A 60 9.06 32.00 -25.46
CA GLN A 60 7.69 31.90 -26.02
C GLN A 60 6.93 30.81 -25.29
N LEU A 61 5.97 31.19 -24.46
CA LEU A 61 5.17 30.33 -23.64
C LEU A 61 3.98 29.76 -24.40
N LYS A 62 3.69 28.47 -24.20
CA LYS A 62 2.49 27.80 -24.74
C LYS A 62 1.28 28.10 -23.86
N PRO A 63 0.06 28.20 -24.44
CA PRO A 63 -1.16 28.29 -23.63
C PRO A 63 -1.51 26.92 -23.05
N ILE A 64 -2.28 26.93 -21.94
CA ILE A 64 -3.00 25.72 -21.50
C ILE A 64 -4.14 25.42 -22.48
N THR A 65 -4.52 24.14 -22.54
CA THR A 65 -5.60 23.69 -23.47
C THR A 65 -6.99 23.87 -22.84
N ASP A 66 -7.14 23.43 -21.56
CA ASP A 66 -8.41 23.51 -20.83
C ASP A 66 -8.20 23.39 -19.32
N VAL A 67 -9.27 23.72 -18.58
CA VAL A 67 -9.40 23.55 -17.13
C VAL A 67 -10.35 22.40 -16.87
N VAL A 68 -9.86 21.37 -16.14
CA VAL A 68 -10.61 20.12 -15.93
C VAL A 68 -11.70 20.26 -14.86
N ASP A 69 -11.42 21.00 -13.81
CA ASP A 69 -12.27 21.06 -12.61
C ASP A 69 -12.90 22.43 -12.41
N ASN A 70 -14.08 22.48 -11.78
CA ASN A 70 -14.73 23.71 -11.38
C ASN A 70 -14.20 24.27 -10.02
N ALA A 71 -13.43 23.47 -9.29
CA ALA A 71 -12.82 23.81 -8.02
C ALA A 71 -11.47 23.11 -7.86
N PRO A 72 -10.55 23.62 -7.01
CA PRO A 72 -9.26 23.00 -6.76
C PRO A 72 -9.42 21.57 -6.22
N ILE A 73 -8.66 20.63 -6.77
CA ILE A 73 -8.63 19.24 -6.29
C ILE A 73 -7.45 18.96 -5.34
N VAL A 74 -6.51 19.90 -5.23
CA VAL A 74 -5.35 19.83 -4.35
C VAL A 74 -5.33 21.08 -3.46
N LEU A 75 -5.26 20.86 -2.15
CA LEU A 75 -5.20 21.93 -1.17
C LEU A 75 -3.79 22.56 -1.10
N LEU A 76 -3.70 23.82 -0.71
CA LEU A 76 -2.41 24.52 -0.49
C LEU A 76 -1.51 23.78 0.52
N SER A 77 -2.10 23.19 1.56
CA SER A 77 -1.40 22.37 2.55
C SER A 77 -0.76 21.13 1.92
N GLN A 78 -1.45 20.48 0.97
CA GLN A 78 -0.88 19.35 0.24
C GLN A 78 0.29 19.78 -0.66
N LEU A 79 0.18 20.91 -1.35
CA LEU A 79 1.28 21.44 -2.18
C LEU A 79 2.54 21.74 -1.35
N LYS A 80 2.38 22.31 -0.16
CA LYS A 80 3.49 22.51 0.78
C LYS A 80 4.10 21.19 1.25
N LEU A 81 3.27 20.21 1.56
CA LEU A 81 3.73 18.88 1.95
C LEU A 81 4.48 18.18 0.79
N TRP A 82 3.97 18.26 -0.44
CA TRP A 82 4.63 17.68 -1.61
C TRP A 82 5.98 18.34 -1.89
N GLN A 83 6.08 19.64 -1.71
CA GLN A 83 7.34 20.38 -1.83
C GLN A 83 8.36 19.90 -0.78
N TRP A 84 7.91 19.75 0.48
CA TRP A 84 8.76 19.24 1.55
C TRP A 84 9.24 17.80 1.26
N ILE A 85 8.33 16.91 0.85
CA ILE A 85 8.68 15.52 0.47
C ILE A 85 9.73 15.51 -0.64
N ALA A 86 9.54 16.32 -1.69
CA ALA A 86 10.48 16.39 -2.81
C ALA A 86 11.88 16.87 -2.34
N GLN A 87 11.92 17.85 -1.47
CA GLN A 87 13.17 18.40 -0.93
C GLN A 87 13.85 17.43 0.03
N TYR A 88 13.09 16.84 0.96
CA TYR A 88 13.64 15.99 2.01
C TYR A 88 14.11 14.63 1.47
N TYR A 89 13.30 14.00 0.63
CA TYR A 89 13.61 12.68 0.06
C TYR A 89 14.31 12.74 -1.29
N MET A 90 14.79 13.91 -1.69
CA MET A 90 15.62 14.13 -2.88
C MET A 90 15.01 13.55 -4.16
N CYS A 91 13.74 13.81 -4.38
CA CYS A 91 13.01 13.47 -5.59
C CYS A 91 12.39 14.71 -6.23
N THR A 92 11.73 14.55 -7.38
CA THR A 92 11.05 15.66 -8.03
C THR A 92 9.62 15.83 -7.47
N GLN A 93 9.10 17.04 -7.49
CA GLN A 93 7.73 17.31 -7.06
C GLN A 93 6.69 16.62 -7.96
N GLY A 94 7.01 16.42 -9.26
CA GLY A 94 6.19 15.65 -10.19
C GLY A 94 6.10 14.16 -9.83
N GLU A 95 7.18 13.57 -9.28
CA GLU A 95 7.13 12.20 -8.74
C GLU A 95 6.23 12.11 -7.50
N VAL A 96 6.25 13.13 -6.64
CA VAL A 96 5.34 13.22 -5.48
C VAL A 96 3.90 13.33 -5.94
N MET A 97 3.59 14.22 -6.87
CA MET A 97 2.26 14.35 -7.50
C MET A 97 1.77 13.00 -8.06
N ARG A 98 2.64 12.28 -8.76
CA ARG A 98 2.31 10.97 -9.33
C ARG A 98 1.94 9.94 -8.28
N ALA A 99 2.64 9.93 -7.14
CA ALA A 99 2.36 9.04 -6.03
C ALA A 99 1.11 9.45 -5.21
N ALA A 100 0.86 10.74 -5.08
CA ALA A 100 -0.21 11.31 -4.28
C ALA A 100 -1.59 11.19 -4.95
N LEU A 101 -1.69 11.59 -6.23
CA LEU A 101 -2.97 11.59 -6.92
C LEU A 101 -3.39 10.18 -7.38
N PRO A 102 -4.66 9.79 -7.17
CA PRO A 102 -5.25 8.63 -7.84
C PRO A 102 -5.08 8.65 -9.36
N THR A 103 -4.93 7.49 -9.98
CA THR A 103 -4.74 7.40 -11.44
C THR A 103 -5.90 8.03 -12.22
N GLY A 104 -7.13 7.85 -11.74
CA GLY A 104 -8.32 8.43 -12.35
C GLY A 104 -8.40 9.96 -12.31
N LEU A 105 -7.55 10.62 -11.50
CA LEU A 105 -7.41 12.08 -11.49
C LEU A 105 -6.25 12.58 -12.37
N LYS A 106 -5.43 11.67 -12.91
CA LYS A 106 -4.32 11.96 -13.83
C LYS A 106 -4.76 11.59 -15.24
N LEU A 107 -5.29 12.56 -15.96
CA LEU A 107 -5.59 12.38 -17.38
C LEU A 107 -4.26 12.47 -18.14
N GLU A 108 -3.92 11.43 -18.87
CA GLU A 108 -2.79 11.42 -19.80
C GLU A 108 -3.33 11.25 -21.21
N SER A 109 -2.68 11.87 -22.20
CA SER A 109 -3.02 11.62 -23.58
C SER A 109 -2.69 10.15 -23.91
N GLU A 110 -3.69 9.45 -24.44
CA GLU A 110 -3.51 8.10 -24.94
C GLU A 110 -3.27 8.16 -26.43
N THR A 111 -2.22 7.50 -26.87
CA THR A 111 -1.90 7.36 -28.28
C THR A 111 -2.83 6.31 -28.89
N LEU A 112 -3.74 6.76 -29.72
CA LEU A 112 -4.60 5.90 -30.53
C LEU A 112 -4.04 5.81 -31.95
N LEU A 113 -4.06 4.62 -32.50
CA LEU A 113 -3.81 4.39 -33.93
C LEU A 113 -5.13 4.50 -34.67
N VAL A 114 -5.17 5.32 -35.71
CA VAL A 114 -6.33 5.52 -36.55
C VAL A 114 -5.92 5.20 -37.97
N ARG A 115 -6.77 4.52 -38.70
CA ARG A 115 -6.58 4.27 -40.12
C ARG A 115 -6.62 5.58 -40.91
N ASN A 116 -5.75 5.72 -41.87
CA ASN A 116 -5.83 6.80 -42.85
C ASN A 116 -6.62 6.29 -44.08
N ASP A 117 -7.86 6.71 -44.20
CA ASP A 117 -8.75 6.26 -45.28
C ASP A 117 -8.35 6.82 -46.68
N ASP A 118 -7.52 7.87 -46.73
CA ASP A 118 -6.95 8.44 -47.97
C ASP A 118 -5.70 7.67 -48.44
N PHE A 119 -5.26 6.63 -47.73
CA PHE A 119 -4.08 5.85 -48.10
C PHE A 119 -4.42 4.76 -49.10
N ASP A 120 -3.74 4.78 -50.23
CA ASP A 120 -3.86 3.73 -51.25
C ASP A 120 -3.02 2.50 -50.86
N ILE A 121 -3.70 1.49 -50.30
CA ILE A 121 -3.08 0.25 -49.83
C ILE A 121 -2.53 -0.58 -50.99
N ASP A 122 -3.08 -0.50 -52.15
CA ASP A 122 -2.66 -1.29 -53.35
C ASP A 122 -1.33 -0.79 -53.91
N SER A 123 -0.90 0.40 -53.56
CA SER A 123 0.38 0.98 -53.99
C SER A 123 1.59 0.46 -53.25
N VAL A 124 1.43 -0.30 -52.10
CA VAL A 124 2.53 -0.72 -51.23
C VAL A 124 2.38 -2.18 -50.83
N GLN A 125 3.44 -2.94 -50.97
CA GLN A 125 3.51 -4.33 -50.47
C GLN A 125 3.64 -4.33 -48.94
N LEU A 126 2.57 -4.72 -48.21
CA LEU A 126 2.53 -4.90 -46.79
C LEU A 126 2.82 -6.35 -46.41
N SER A 127 3.52 -6.58 -45.26
CA SER A 127 3.64 -7.90 -44.69
C SER A 127 2.30 -8.35 -44.11
N GLU A 128 2.09 -9.64 -43.94
CA GLU A 128 0.88 -10.25 -43.36
C GLU A 128 0.48 -9.62 -42.02
N ARG A 129 1.43 -9.32 -41.17
CA ARG A 129 1.23 -8.64 -39.88
C ARG A 129 0.82 -7.17 -39.99
N GLU A 130 1.37 -6.48 -40.99
CA GLU A 130 1.01 -5.07 -41.26
C GLU A 130 -0.40 -5.00 -41.83
N GLN A 131 -0.77 -5.96 -42.65
CA GLN A 131 -2.11 -6.07 -43.25
C GLN A 131 -3.16 -6.42 -42.16
N HIS A 132 -2.86 -7.34 -41.27
CA HIS A 132 -3.71 -7.66 -40.12
C HIS A 132 -3.92 -6.43 -39.21
N LEU A 133 -2.84 -5.69 -38.88
CA LEU A 133 -2.94 -4.47 -38.09
C LEU A 133 -3.73 -3.36 -38.78
N TYR A 134 -3.50 -3.15 -40.09
CA TYR A 134 -4.21 -2.15 -40.86
C TYR A 134 -5.72 -2.47 -40.95
N ASN A 135 -6.07 -3.72 -41.17
CA ASN A 135 -7.47 -4.18 -41.26
C ASN A 135 -8.19 -4.14 -39.90
N ALA A 136 -7.48 -4.28 -38.79
CA ALA A 136 -8.06 -4.17 -37.46
C ALA A 136 -8.45 -2.71 -37.07
N LEU A 137 -7.92 -1.73 -37.79
CA LEU A 137 -8.21 -0.31 -37.60
C LEU A 137 -9.33 0.14 -38.51
N ASN A 138 -10.51 -0.47 -38.44
CA ASN A 138 -11.64 -0.28 -39.39
C ASN A 138 -12.69 0.71 -38.87
N ASP A 139 -12.51 1.37 -37.74
CA ASP A 139 -13.41 2.40 -37.20
C ASP A 139 -12.69 3.73 -36.96
N GLU A 140 -13.44 4.82 -37.03
CA GLU A 140 -12.93 6.18 -36.77
C GLU A 140 -12.55 6.44 -35.29
N LYS A 141 -12.82 5.51 -34.35
CA LYS A 141 -12.63 5.72 -32.92
C LYS A 141 -11.17 5.63 -32.52
N GLY A 142 -10.34 4.95 -33.29
CA GLY A 142 -8.96 4.69 -32.98
C GLY A 142 -8.76 3.64 -31.88
N HIS A 143 -7.67 2.91 -31.98
CA HIS A 143 -7.37 1.78 -31.08
C HIS A 143 -6.02 1.93 -30.39
N LYS A 144 -5.94 1.52 -29.11
CA LYS A 144 -4.66 1.43 -28.38
C LYS A 144 -3.87 0.24 -28.91
N LEU A 145 -2.56 0.40 -29.08
CA LEU A 145 -1.67 -0.68 -29.54
C LEU A 145 -1.78 -1.94 -28.67
N LEU A 146 -1.84 -1.77 -27.34
CA LEU A 146 -1.99 -2.89 -26.38
C LEU A 146 -3.34 -3.62 -26.52
N SER A 147 -4.41 -2.92 -26.87
CA SER A 147 -5.71 -3.55 -27.14
C SER A 147 -5.63 -4.37 -28.43
N LEU A 148 -5.02 -3.82 -29.47
CA LEU A 148 -4.82 -4.52 -30.75
C LEU A 148 -3.94 -5.78 -30.60
N GLU A 149 -2.89 -5.73 -29.77
CA GLU A 149 -2.07 -6.90 -29.43
C GLU A 149 -2.89 -8.02 -28.79
N LYS A 150 -3.87 -7.63 -27.94
CA LYS A 150 -4.76 -8.59 -27.28
C LYS A 150 -5.84 -9.14 -28.24
N ASP A 151 -6.44 -8.28 -29.02
CA ASP A 151 -7.56 -8.61 -29.90
C ASP A 151 -7.10 -9.46 -31.11
N LEU A 152 -5.90 -9.17 -31.63
CA LEU A 152 -5.28 -9.93 -32.72
C LEU A 152 -4.51 -11.18 -32.23
N GLY A 153 -4.30 -11.33 -30.91
CA GLY A 153 -3.49 -12.41 -30.35
C GLY A 153 -1.99 -12.33 -30.69
N GLU A 154 -1.55 -11.21 -31.26
CA GLU A 154 -0.18 -10.98 -31.71
C GLU A 154 0.61 -10.12 -30.72
N ARG A 155 1.86 -10.47 -30.46
CA ARG A 155 2.77 -9.69 -29.59
C ARG A 155 3.73 -8.87 -30.45
N ASN A 156 4.17 -7.71 -29.90
CA ASN A 156 5.16 -6.84 -30.55
C ASN A 156 4.70 -6.18 -31.85
N LEU A 157 3.49 -5.60 -31.86
CA LEU A 157 2.95 -4.86 -32.98
C LEU A 157 3.58 -3.46 -33.19
N MET A 158 4.51 -3.04 -32.31
CA MET A 158 5.17 -1.73 -32.40
C MET A 158 5.95 -1.52 -33.70
N ARG A 159 6.63 -2.56 -34.22
CA ARG A 159 7.37 -2.47 -35.50
C ARG A 159 6.46 -2.34 -36.71
N PRO A 160 5.44 -3.22 -36.88
CA PRO A 160 4.42 -3.05 -37.92
C PRO A 160 3.73 -1.67 -37.87
N ALA A 161 3.30 -1.25 -36.66
CA ALA A 161 2.66 0.05 -36.48
C ALA A 161 3.57 1.21 -36.90
N LYS A 162 4.86 1.19 -36.51
CA LYS A 162 5.82 2.23 -36.90
C LYS A 162 5.96 2.32 -38.41
N ARG A 163 6.10 1.18 -39.11
CA ARG A 163 6.22 1.16 -40.58
C ARG A 163 4.97 1.70 -41.27
N LEU A 164 3.78 1.32 -40.78
CA LEU A 164 2.51 1.83 -41.32
C LEU A 164 2.34 3.35 -41.07
N ILE A 165 2.85 3.87 -39.95
CA ILE A 165 2.89 5.31 -39.65
C ILE A 165 3.87 6.02 -40.60
N ASP A 166 5.07 5.45 -40.78
CA ASP A 166 6.09 6.01 -41.70
C ASP A 166 5.63 6.01 -43.16
N LEU A 167 4.78 5.07 -43.56
CA LEU A 167 4.12 4.99 -44.86
C LEU A 167 2.91 5.94 -44.99
N GLY A 168 2.42 6.49 -43.89
CA GLY A 168 1.22 7.31 -43.85
C GLY A 168 -0.09 6.52 -43.91
N ALA A 169 -0.05 5.19 -43.85
CA ALA A 169 -1.22 4.31 -43.85
C ALA A 169 -2.03 4.39 -42.55
N ILE A 170 -1.37 4.70 -41.43
CA ILE A 170 -1.97 4.88 -40.11
C ILE A 170 -1.54 6.24 -39.57
N ALA A 171 -2.48 6.97 -38.99
CA ALA A 171 -2.23 8.20 -38.26
C ALA A 171 -2.24 7.94 -36.77
N VAL A 172 -1.43 8.71 -36.06
CA VAL A 172 -1.40 8.73 -34.59
C VAL A 172 -2.33 9.85 -34.12
N ARG A 173 -3.38 9.50 -33.40
CA ARG A 173 -4.30 10.44 -32.76
C ARG A 173 -4.10 10.38 -31.27
N GLU A 174 -3.84 11.51 -30.63
CA GLU A 174 -3.80 11.61 -29.18
C GLU A 174 -5.17 12.05 -28.67
N THR A 175 -5.75 11.25 -27.77
CA THR A 175 -7.03 11.57 -27.12
C THR A 175 -6.85 11.59 -25.63
N ILE A 176 -7.59 12.47 -24.96
CA ILE A 176 -7.64 12.56 -23.51
C ILE A 176 -8.90 11.81 -23.09
N THR A 177 -8.71 10.71 -22.36
CA THR A 177 -9.83 9.91 -21.87
C THR A 177 -10.03 10.14 -20.38
N GLU A 178 -11.24 10.52 -19.98
CA GLU A 178 -11.62 10.46 -18.57
C GLU A 178 -11.75 9.00 -18.12
N SER A 179 -10.87 8.57 -17.22
CA SER A 179 -10.89 7.20 -16.69
C SER A 179 -11.93 6.99 -15.59
N PHE A 180 -12.43 8.07 -14.99
CA PHE A 180 -13.44 8.01 -13.93
C PHE A 180 -14.82 8.39 -14.45
N LYS A 181 -15.79 7.45 -14.28
CA LYS A 181 -17.22 7.72 -14.47
C LYS A 181 -17.95 7.35 -13.18
N PRO A 182 -18.77 8.23 -12.60
CA PRO A 182 -19.63 7.89 -11.47
C PRO A 182 -20.47 6.64 -11.78
N ARG A 183 -20.61 5.75 -10.80
CA ARG A 183 -21.51 4.60 -10.95
C ARG A 183 -22.94 5.13 -10.81
N LYS A 184 -23.73 5.01 -11.86
CA LYS A 184 -25.13 5.35 -11.84
C LYS A 184 -25.97 4.10 -11.70
N GLN A 185 -26.98 4.16 -10.82
CA GLN A 185 -27.98 3.14 -10.68
C GLN A 185 -29.34 3.73 -11.02
N ALA A 186 -30.09 3.03 -11.89
CA ALA A 186 -31.42 3.45 -12.25
C ALA A 186 -32.42 3.02 -11.17
N PHE A 187 -33.16 3.98 -10.66
CA PHE A 187 -34.26 3.81 -9.73
C PHE A 187 -35.60 4.15 -10.42
N VAL A 188 -36.67 3.67 -9.86
CA VAL A 188 -38.05 3.86 -10.36
C VAL A 188 -38.86 4.57 -9.29
N ARG A 189 -39.66 5.56 -9.70
CA ARG A 189 -40.62 6.22 -8.82
C ARG A 189 -41.95 6.46 -9.52
N LEU A 190 -43.05 6.61 -8.73
CA LEU A 190 -44.34 7.13 -9.25
C LEU A 190 -44.19 8.59 -9.65
N THR A 191 -44.78 8.95 -10.79
CA THR A 191 -44.91 10.37 -11.15
C THR A 191 -45.86 11.09 -10.21
N THR A 192 -45.72 12.39 -10.12
CA THR A 192 -46.54 13.24 -9.19
C THR A 192 -48.02 13.07 -9.35
N ASP A 193 -48.47 12.83 -10.58
CA ASP A 193 -49.88 12.71 -10.91
C ASP A 193 -50.57 11.46 -10.32
N PHE A 194 -49.81 10.46 -9.90
CA PHE A 194 -50.32 9.19 -9.37
C PHE A 194 -49.94 8.95 -7.90
N GLN A 195 -49.62 10.01 -7.16
CA GLN A 195 -49.29 9.95 -5.74
C GLN A 195 -50.52 10.15 -4.80
N THR A 196 -51.75 9.97 -5.31
CA THR A 196 -52.99 9.98 -4.50
C THR A 196 -53.67 8.62 -4.56
N GLU A 197 -54.45 8.28 -3.54
CA GLU A 197 -55.16 6.99 -3.43
C GLU A 197 -56.15 6.80 -4.58
N GLU A 198 -56.92 7.86 -4.94
CA GLU A 198 -57.89 7.84 -6.01
C GLU A 198 -57.19 7.62 -7.40
N ALA A 199 -56.06 8.30 -7.67
CA ALA A 199 -55.34 8.15 -8.91
C ALA A 199 -54.72 6.76 -9.06
N LEU A 200 -54.23 6.16 -7.97
CA LEU A 200 -53.77 4.79 -7.96
C LEU A 200 -54.85 3.76 -8.26
N HIS A 201 -56.02 3.92 -7.69
CA HIS A 201 -57.17 3.05 -7.98
C HIS A 201 -57.58 3.14 -9.45
N GLN A 202 -57.67 4.34 -10.02
CA GLN A 202 -58.02 4.55 -11.43
C GLN A 202 -56.97 3.89 -12.34
N VAL A 203 -55.68 4.01 -12.01
CA VAL A 203 -54.60 3.38 -12.78
C VAL A 203 -54.68 1.87 -12.74
N LEU A 204 -54.88 1.28 -11.56
CA LEU A 204 -55.00 -0.18 -11.41
C LEU A 204 -56.19 -0.71 -12.18
N ASP A 205 -57.34 0.01 -12.16
CA ASP A 205 -58.53 -0.36 -12.94
C ASP A 205 -58.25 -0.31 -14.45
N SER A 206 -57.51 0.68 -14.92
CA SER A 206 -57.09 0.82 -16.34
C SER A 206 -56.14 -0.30 -16.80
N LEU A 207 -55.43 -0.95 -15.87
CA LEU A 207 -54.45 -2.00 -16.14
C LEU A 207 -55.01 -3.42 -16.08
N LYS A 208 -56.27 -3.63 -15.67
CA LYS A 208 -56.90 -4.96 -15.53
C LYS A 208 -56.74 -5.85 -16.78
N ARG A 209 -56.70 -5.26 -17.99
CA ARG A 209 -56.47 -5.98 -19.23
C ARG A 209 -54.99 -6.19 -19.59
N ALA A 210 -54.08 -5.51 -18.88
CA ALA A 210 -52.62 -5.56 -19.12
C ALA A 210 -51.90 -6.21 -17.92
N LYS A 211 -52.16 -7.48 -17.67
CA LYS A 211 -51.71 -8.23 -16.47
C LYS A 211 -50.26 -8.08 -16.09
N ALA A 212 -49.32 -8.02 -17.10
CA ALA A 212 -47.93 -7.84 -16.81
C ALA A 212 -47.58 -6.44 -16.27
N GLN A 213 -48.30 -5.38 -16.73
CA GLN A 213 -48.12 -4.00 -16.25
C GLN A 213 -48.73 -3.85 -14.85
N GLU A 214 -49.92 -4.43 -14.63
CA GLU A 214 -50.59 -4.46 -13.32
C GLU A 214 -49.72 -5.12 -12.27
N ALA A 215 -49.20 -6.32 -12.55
CA ALA A 215 -48.31 -7.08 -11.65
C ALA A 215 -47.01 -6.30 -11.31
N LEU A 216 -46.42 -5.64 -12.31
CA LEU A 216 -45.22 -4.83 -12.08
C LEU A 216 -45.49 -3.58 -11.23
N LEU A 217 -46.64 -2.92 -11.45
CA LEU A 217 -47.04 -1.77 -10.64
C LEU A 217 -47.30 -2.18 -9.19
N LEU A 218 -48.04 -3.27 -8.96
CA LEU A 218 -48.32 -3.82 -7.62
C LEU A 218 -47.00 -4.17 -6.90
N ARG A 219 -46.08 -4.81 -7.60
CA ARG A 219 -44.73 -5.09 -7.06
C ARG A 219 -43.97 -3.82 -6.71
N TYR A 220 -44.02 -2.79 -7.56
CA TYR A 220 -43.42 -1.49 -7.24
C TYR A 220 -44.02 -0.87 -5.99
N LEU A 221 -45.37 -0.85 -5.86
CA LEU A 221 -46.09 -0.31 -4.69
C LEU A 221 -45.72 -1.05 -3.40
N ASP A 222 -45.58 -2.37 -3.45
CA ASP A 222 -45.11 -3.16 -2.30
C ASP A 222 -43.65 -2.86 -1.94
N LEU A 223 -42.72 -2.87 -2.90
CA LEU A 223 -41.30 -2.58 -2.65
C LEU A 223 -41.09 -1.14 -2.16
N SER A 224 -41.77 -0.18 -2.76
CA SER A 224 -41.64 1.25 -2.41
C SER A 224 -42.37 1.65 -1.15
N LYS A 225 -43.27 0.83 -0.64
CA LYS A 225 -44.21 1.18 0.44
C LYS A 225 -45.06 2.41 0.10
N SER A 226 -45.23 2.71 -1.19
CA SER A 226 -45.94 3.91 -1.65
C SER A 226 -47.40 3.95 -1.19
N THR A 227 -48.11 2.82 -1.18
CA THR A 227 -49.50 2.76 -0.69
C THR A 227 -49.61 3.22 0.78
N MET A 228 -48.68 2.69 1.61
CA MET A 228 -48.66 3.06 3.04
C MET A 228 -48.28 4.53 3.26
N ALA A 229 -47.32 5.03 2.46
CA ALA A 229 -46.84 6.41 2.51
C ALA A 229 -47.98 7.40 2.10
N ILE A 230 -48.77 7.05 1.09
CA ILE A 230 -49.86 7.85 0.59
C ILE A 230 -51.04 7.86 1.60
N THR A 231 -51.45 6.68 2.08
CA THR A 231 -52.55 6.56 3.06
C THR A 231 -52.25 7.28 4.38
N LEU A 232 -50.99 7.21 4.85
CA LEU A 232 -50.57 7.89 6.11
C LEU A 232 -50.05 9.32 5.88
N GLN A 233 -50.08 9.82 4.65
CA GLN A 233 -49.52 11.13 4.25
C GLN A 233 -48.11 11.38 4.76
N ASN A 234 -47.28 10.33 4.81
CA ASN A 234 -45.92 10.39 5.34
C ASN A 234 -44.90 9.96 4.27
N ALA A 235 -44.28 10.94 3.62
CA ALA A 235 -43.27 10.70 2.59
C ALA A 235 -41.99 10.01 3.11
N GLN A 236 -41.74 10.02 4.43
CA GLN A 236 -40.57 9.36 5.03
C GLN A 236 -40.65 7.83 4.99
N LEU A 237 -41.86 7.29 4.74
CA LEU A 237 -42.06 5.85 4.61
C LEU A 237 -41.68 5.32 3.21
N LEU A 238 -41.49 6.20 2.20
CA LEU A 238 -41.15 5.80 0.86
C LEU A 238 -39.73 5.17 0.81
N GLN A 239 -39.68 3.99 0.23
CA GLN A 239 -38.40 3.30 -0.01
C GLN A 239 -38.00 3.41 -1.49
N PRO A 240 -36.76 3.76 -1.79
CA PRO A 240 -36.24 3.82 -3.16
C PRO A 240 -36.16 2.41 -3.77
N VAL A 241 -36.80 2.21 -4.94
CA VAL A 241 -36.83 0.92 -5.64
C VAL A 241 -35.88 0.94 -6.82
N SER A 242 -34.88 0.05 -6.80
CA SER A 242 -33.97 -0.04 -7.94
C SER A 242 -34.64 -0.73 -9.14
N ARG A 243 -34.31 -0.29 -10.34
CA ARG A 243 -34.79 -0.95 -11.57
C ARG A 243 -34.42 -2.44 -11.59
N ARG A 244 -33.29 -2.82 -11.03
CA ARG A 244 -32.83 -4.21 -10.96
C ARG A 244 -33.75 -5.06 -10.07
N ASP A 245 -34.12 -4.54 -8.89
CA ASP A 245 -34.98 -5.28 -7.94
C ASP A 245 -36.41 -5.37 -8.44
N LEU A 246 -36.85 -4.33 -9.14
CA LEU A 246 -38.18 -4.32 -9.76
C LEU A 246 -38.28 -5.29 -10.93
N CYS A 247 -37.25 -5.36 -11.78
CA CYS A 247 -37.25 -6.11 -13.05
C CYS A 247 -36.59 -7.49 -12.94
N GLN A 248 -36.86 -8.27 -11.90
CA GLN A 248 -36.30 -9.63 -11.72
C GLN A 248 -37.03 -10.70 -12.53
N GLU A 249 -38.29 -10.47 -12.91
CA GLU A 249 -39.11 -11.44 -13.61
C GLU A 249 -39.07 -11.29 -15.15
N PRO A 250 -39.32 -12.37 -15.88
CA PRO A 250 -39.43 -12.30 -17.35
C PRO A 250 -40.47 -11.28 -17.78
N ASN A 251 -40.21 -10.49 -18.80
CA ASN A 251 -41.06 -9.42 -19.35
C ASN A 251 -41.22 -8.16 -18.45
N ALA A 252 -40.69 -8.09 -17.26
CA ALA A 252 -40.80 -6.92 -16.38
C ALA A 252 -40.18 -5.65 -16.98
N ALA A 253 -39.09 -5.77 -17.75
CA ALA A 253 -38.45 -4.64 -18.42
C ALA A 253 -39.37 -4.04 -19.52
N THR A 254 -40.11 -4.86 -20.24
CA THR A 254 -41.09 -4.46 -21.26
C THR A 254 -42.30 -3.77 -20.59
N ALA A 255 -42.77 -4.35 -19.49
CA ALA A 255 -43.88 -3.76 -18.69
C ALA A 255 -43.46 -2.40 -18.11
N LEU A 256 -42.23 -2.24 -17.60
CA LEU A 256 -41.71 -0.96 -17.12
C LEU A 256 -41.68 0.09 -18.23
N THR A 257 -41.26 -0.30 -19.43
CA THR A 257 -41.18 0.59 -20.57
C THR A 257 -42.58 1.07 -20.96
N ALA A 258 -43.60 0.19 -20.88
CA ALA A 258 -45.01 0.54 -21.15
C ALA A 258 -45.59 1.47 -20.08
N LEU A 259 -45.34 1.22 -18.80
CA LEU A 259 -45.78 2.09 -17.70
C LEU A 259 -45.10 3.47 -17.76
N ARG A 260 -43.81 3.51 -18.18
CA ARG A 260 -43.11 4.78 -18.44
C ARG A 260 -43.71 5.57 -19.60
N LYS A 261 -44.09 4.91 -20.68
CA LYS A 261 -44.77 5.58 -21.83
C LYS A 261 -46.16 6.12 -21.44
N ARG A 262 -46.81 5.51 -20.47
CA ARG A 262 -48.12 5.99 -19.93
C ARG A 262 -47.93 7.08 -18.88
N GLY A 263 -46.70 7.46 -18.53
CA GLY A 263 -46.41 8.47 -17.52
C GLY A 263 -46.68 8.05 -16.08
N ILE A 264 -46.92 6.75 -15.79
CA ILE A 264 -47.20 6.22 -14.46
C ILE A 264 -45.98 6.07 -13.59
N LEU A 265 -44.90 5.51 -14.19
CA LEU A 265 -43.61 5.35 -13.55
C LEU A 265 -42.56 6.13 -14.32
N GLU A 266 -41.64 6.75 -13.61
CA GLU A 266 -40.44 7.34 -14.21
C GLU A 266 -39.17 6.65 -13.69
N VAL A 267 -38.17 6.59 -14.57
CA VAL A 267 -36.85 6.04 -14.24
C VAL A 267 -35.86 7.19 -14.13
N TYR A 268 -35.22 7.31 -12.99
CA TYR A 268 -34.21 8.33 -12.71
C TYR A 268 -32.91 7.66 -12.31
N GLU A 269 -31.80 8.32 -12.59
CA GLU A 269 -30.47 7.82 -12.26
C GLU A 269 -29.99 8.50 -10.98
N VAL A 270 -29.48 7.70 -10.04
CA VAL A 270 -28.81 8.17 -8.83
C VAL A 270 -27.38 7.71 -8.88
N GLU A 271 -26.47 8.59 -8.56
CA GLU A 271 -25.06 8.20 -8.37
C GLU A 271 -24.93 7.34 -7.12
N GLN A 272 -24.45 6.11 -7.32
CA GLN A 272 -24.23 5.17 -6.24
C GLN A 272 -22.74 5.14 -5.87
N SER A 273 -22.46 5.37 -4.59
CA SER A 273 -21.11 5.22 -4.06
C SER A 273 -20.61 3.78 -4.23
N ARG A 274 -19.34 3.65 -4.67
CA ARG A 274 -18.61 2.37 -4.69
C ARG A 274 -18.00 2.05 -3.33
N LEU A 275 -17.92 3.04 -2.46
CA LEU A 275 -17.37 2.88 -1.13
C LEU A 275 -18.32 2.01 -0.31
N GLN A 276 -17.78 1.00 0.36
CA GLN A 276 -18.57 0.12 1.23
C GLN A 276 -19.19 0.96 2.35
N SER A 277 -20.51 1.01 2.39
CA SER A 277 -21.22 1.52 3.58
C SER A 277 -21.01 0.51 4.71
N ILE A 278 -20.44 0.94 5.81
CA ILE A 278 -20.45 0.18 7.06
C ILE A 278 -21.90 0.22 7.55
N ASP A 279 -22.46 -0.94 7.89
CA ASP A 279 -23.88 -1.11 8.20
C ASP A 279 -24.30 -0.15 9.32
N GLU A 280 -25.20 0.78 9.03
CA GLU A 280 -25.68 1.82 9.96
C GLU A 280 -26.43 1.25 11.17
N ARG A 281 -26.82 -0.05 11.10
CA ARG A 281 -27.60 -0.73 12.15
C ARG A 281 -26.83 -1.03 13.43
N SER A 282 -25.51 -0.78 13.44
CA SER A 282 -24.62 -1.09 14.57
C SER A 282 -24.00 0.14 15.25
N GLU A 283 -24.41 1.36 14.92
CA GLU A 283 -23.86 2.58 15.51
C GLU A 283 -24.39 2.82 16.94
N GLY A 284 -23.49 3.05 17.89
CA GLY A 284 -23.90 3.50 19.22
C GLY A 284 -22.74 3.73 20.19
N PRO A 285 -22.81 4.81 20.97
CA PRO A 285 -21.87 5.10 22.06
C PRO A 285 -21.80 4.00 23.12
N SER A 286 -22.85 3.14 23.22
CA SER A 286 -22.93 2.00 24.14
C SER A 286 -21.91 0.88 23.85
N LEU A 287 -21.24 0.90 22.69
CA LEU A 287 -20.23 -0.08 22.30
C LEU A 287 -18.81 0.32 22.72
N ILE A 288 -18.63 1.52 23.27
CA ILE A 288 -17.34 1.99 23.79
C ILE A 288 -17.18 1.44 25.19
N LYS A 289 -16.15 0.63 25.38
CA LYS A 289 -15.84 0.09 26.70
C LYS A 289 -15.22 1.20 27.57
N PRO A 290 -15.55 1.24 28.88
CA PRO A 290 -14.84 2.12 29.81
C PRO A 290 -13.37 1.75 29.86
N LEU A 291 -12.52 2.75 29.94
CA LEU A 291 -11.07 2.54 30.10
C LEU A 291 -10.76 1.93 31.47
N SER A 292 -9.79 1.02 31.51
CA SER A 292 -9.23 0.57 32.77
C SER A 292 -8.41 1.69 33.43
N THR A 293 -8.07 1.53 34.70
CA THR A 293 -7.27 2.54 35.44
C THR A 293 -5.95 2.88 34.72
N GLU A 294 -5.24 1.88 34.19
CA GLU A 294 -4.00 2.09 33.44
C GLU A 294 -4.25 2.77 32.08
N GLN A 295 -5.31 2.40 31.38
CA GLN A 295 -5.69 3.04 30.11
C GLN A 295 -6.13 4.48 30.31
N GLN A 296 -6.89 4.78 31.39
CA GLN A 296 -7.29 6.13 31.74
C GLN A 296 -6.07 7.00 32.08
N ARG A 297 -5.16 6.48 32.90
CA ARG A 297 -3.90 7.17 33.20
C ARG A 297 -3.13 7.50 31.92
N ALA A 298 -2.98 6.52 31.01
CA ALA A 298 -2.27 6.71 29.75
C ALA A 298 -2.98 7.75 28.85
N HIS A 299 -4.31 7.73 28.81
CA HIS A 299 -5.12 8.71 28.08
C HIS A 299 -4.86 10.13 28.62
N ASP A 300 -4.92 10.32 29.94
CA ASP A 300 -4.75 11.63 30.57
C ASP A 300 -3.30 12.15 30.43
N GLU A 301 -2.31 11.26 30.52
CA GLU A 301 -0.91 11.60 30.26
C GLU A 301 -0.66 12.00 28.79
N ILE A 302 -1.35 11.36 27.81
CA ILE A 302 -1.27 11.77 26.39
C ILE A 302 -1.83 13.16 26.19
N LEU A 303 -3.00 13.46 26.78
CA LEU A 303 -3.60 14.78 26.68
C LEU A 303 -2.69 15.86 27.30
N SER A 304 -2.14 15.61 28.50
CA SER A 304 -1.18 16.51 29.13
C SER A 304 0.09 16.71 28.30
N ALA A 305 0.62 15.62 27.70
CA ALA A 305 1.76 15.73 26.80
C ALA A 305 1.45 16.60 25.58
N PHE A 306 0.24 16.55 25.07
CA PHE A 306 -0.19 17.35 23.91
C PHE A 306 -0.33 18.85 24.21
N GLU A 307 -0.40 19.26 25.46
CA GLU A 307 -0.39 20.70 25.83
C GLU A 307 0.95 21.35 25.44
N SER A 308 2.07 20.65 25.66
CA SER A 308 3.44 21.16 25.41
C SER A 308 4.14 20.56 24.21
N LYS A 309 3.70 19.42 23.72
CA LYS A 309 4.32 18.66 22.60
C LYS A 309 3.33 18.44 21.48
N ASN A 310 3.83 18.36 20.25
CA ASN A 310 2.99 18.01 19.09
C ASN A 310 2.99 16.51 18.78
N VAL A 311 3.96 15.77 19.30
CA VAL A 311 4.12 14.32 19.09
C VAL A 311 4.23 13.65 20.45
N CYS A 312 3.49 12.55 20.63
CA CYS A 312 3.57 11.69 21.81
C CYS A 312 3.80 10.24 21.38
N LEU A 313 4.73 9.55 22.04
CA LEU A 313 4.95 8.11 21.91
C LEU A 313 4.18 7.38 22.99
N LEU A 314 3.26 6.50 22.59
CA LEU A 314 2.62 5.52 23.46
C LEU A 314 3.35 4.17 23.33
N HIS A 315 4.26 3.91 24.25
CA HIS A 315 4.97 2.63 24.37
C HIS A 315 4.13 1.67 25.21
N GLY A 316 3.35 0.81 24.56
CA GLY A 316 2.47 -0.12 25.26
C GLY A 316 2.67 -1.55 24.77
N VAL A 317 2.88 -2.50 25.69
CA VAL A 317 3.07 -3.93 25.37
C VAL A 317 1.91 -4.49 24.55
N THR A 318 2.15 -5.60 23.87
CA THR A 318 1.08 -6.29 23.12
C THR A 318 -0.07 -6.67 24.05
N SER A 319 -1.31 -6.38 23.63
CA SER A 319 -2.53 -6.59 24.44
C SER A 319 -2.66 -5.70 25.69
N SER A 320 -1.98 -4.55 25.76
CA SER A 320 -2.22 -3.54 26.81
C SER A 320 -3.54 -2.77 26.59
N GLY A 321 -4.15 -2.88 25.42
CA GLY A 321 -5.40 -2.20 25.08
C GLY A 321 -5.19 -0.80 24.48
N LYS A 322 -4.06 -0.52 23.84
CA LYS A 322 -3.80 0.75 23.11
C LYS A 322 -4.96 1.19 22.21
N THR A 323 -5.60 0.25 21.54
CA THR A 323 -6.73 0.56 20.64
C THR A 323 -7.91 1.19 21.36
N GLU A 324 -8.19 0.84 22.64
CA GLU A 324 -9.27 1.49 23.42
C GLU A 324 -8.92 2.95 23.73
N VAL A 325 -7.65 3.22 24.06
CA VAL A 325 -7.15 4.60 24.23
C VAL A 325 -7.28 5.40 22.93
N TYR A 326 -6.93 4.78 21.79
CA TYR A 326 -7.11 5.43 20.48
C TYR A 326 -8.58 5.76 20.19
N ILE A 327 -9.51 4.82 20.46
CA ILE A 327 -10.95 5.03 20.24
C ILE A 327 -11.44 6.24 21.05
N GLN A 328 -10.99 6.37 22.30
CA GLN A 328 -11.38 7.47 23.18
C GLN A 328 -10.86 8.80 22.64
N LEU A 329 -9.57 8.88 22.28
CA LEU A 329 -8.96 10.10 21.72
C LEU A 329 -9.61 10.49 20.37
N ILE A 330 -9.88 9.51 19.50
CA ILE A 330 -10.60 9.76 18.23
C ILE A 330 -11.94 10.40 18.52
N ARG A 331 -12.72 9.83 19.44
CA ARG A 331 -14.07 10.35 19.79
C ARG A 331 -14.01 11.81 20.26
N GLU A 332 -13.05 12.15 21.09
CA GLU A 332 -12.88 13.50 21.62
C GLU A 332 -12.52 14.52 20.54
N VAL A 333 -11.63 14.13 19.62
CA VAL A 333 -11.26 15.00 18.49
C VAL A 333 -12.41 15.17 17.50
N LEU A 334 -13.17 14.10 17.23
CA LEU A 334 -14.37 14.17 16.38
C LEU A 334 -15.46 15.04 17.01
N ALA A 335 -15.63 15.02 18.35
CA ALA A 335 -16.56 15.88 19.07
C ALA A 335 -16.21 17.38 18.94
N GLN A 336 -14.93 17.71 18.70
CA GLN A 336 -14.47 19.08 18.40
C GLN A 336 -14.70 19.48 16.92
N GLY A 337 -15.33 18.65 16.10
CA GLY A 337 -15.52 18.89 14.67
C GLY A 337 -14.23 18.76 13.84
N LYS A 338 -13.19 18.15 14.37
CA LYS A 338 -11.91 17.92 13.68
C LYS A 338 -11.84 16.54 13.07
N GLN A 339 -10.99 16.39 12.04
CA GLN A 339 -10.74 15.13 11.37
C GLN A 339 -9.61 14.34 12.04
N VAL A 340 -9.64 13.02 11.89
CA VAL A 340 -8.61 12.11 12.38
C VAL A 340 -8.10 11.22 11.24
N LEU A 341 -6.78 11.10 11.14
CA LEU A 341 -6.12 10.09 10.30
C LEU A 341 -5.54 9.00 11.19
N TYR A 342 -6.03 7.77 11.02
CA TYR A 342 -5.50 6.61 11.72
C TYR A 342 -4.71 5.74 10.72
N LEU A 343 -3.38 5.80 10.81
CA LEU A 343 -2.46 5.04 9.97
C LEU A 343 -2.17 3.67 10.59
N VAL A 344 -2.28 2.64 9.76
CA VAL A 344 -1.93 1.27 10.12
C VAL A 344 -1.03 0.66 9.04
N PRO A 345 -0.15 -0.30 9.38
CA PRO A 345 0.57 -1.09 8.38
C PRO A 345 -0.42 -1.80 7.44
N GLU A 346 -0.08 -1.93 6.17
CA GLU A 346 -0.98 -2.50 5.15
C GLU A 346 -1.51 -3.90 5.54
N ILE A 347 -0.66 -4.72 6.17
CA ILE A 347 -1.03 -6.06 6.64
C ILE A 347 -1.95 -5.99 7.88
N ALA A 348 -1.82 -4.94 8.70
CA ALA A 348 -2.63 -4.77 9.90
C ALA A 348 -4.04 -4.22 9.62
N LEU A 349 -4.33 -3.75 8.40
CA LEU A 349 -5.68 -3.36 7.97
C LEU A 349 -6.55 -4.62 7.80
N THR A 350 -6.76 -5.32 8.91
CA THR A 350 -7.53 -6.56 8.95
C THR A 350 -9.01 -6.28 9.09
N THR A 351 -9.84 -7.24 8.68
CA THR A 351 -11.29 -7.22 8.89
C THR A 351 -11.63 -7.05 10.38
N GLN A 352 -10.81 -7.59 11.29
CA GLN A 352 -11.01 -7.46 12.74
C GLN A 352 -10.93 -5.99 13.21
N LEU A 353 -9.87 -5.25 12.84
CA LEU A 353 -9.72 -3.85 13.21
C LEU A 353 -10.80 -2.98 12.54
N THR A 354 -11.03 -3.20 11.25
CA THR A 354 -12.07 -2.49 10.48
C THR A 354 -13.46 -2.69 11.10
N ASN A 355 -13.83 -3.93 11.44
CA ASN A 355 -15.11 -4.23 12.07
C ASN A 355 -15.20 -3.64 13.48
N ARG A 356 -14.12 -3.65 14.26
CA ARG A 356 -14.09 -3.08 15.61
C ARG A 356 -14.33 -1.57 15.58
N LEU A 357 -13.59 -0.85 14.73
CA LEU A 357 -13.78 0.59 14.56
C LEU A 357 -15.10 0.94 13.88
N GLY A 358 -15.51 0.13 12.90
CA GLY A 358 -16.79 0.30 12.21
C GLY A 358 -18.01 0.21 13.13
N ARG A 359 -17.98 -0.67 14.14
CA ARG A 359 -19.04 -0.75 15.15
C ARG A 359 -19.15 0.51 16.01
N VAL A 360 -18.02 1.21 16.22
CA VAL A 360 -17.99 2.42 17.06
C VAL A 360 -18.31 3.67 16.25
N PHE A 361 -17.72 3.80 15.06
CA PHE A 361 -17.74 5.04 14.27
C PHE A 361 -18.67 4.97 13.05
N GLY A 362 -19.08 3.78 12.62
CA GLY A 362 -20.06 3.55 11.55
C GLY A 362 -19.76 4.35 10.28
N SER A 363 -20.76 5.08 9.81
CA SER A 363 -20.70 5.90 8.59
C SER A 363 -19.71 7.08 8.64
N LYS A 364 -19.22 7.42 9.84
CA LYS A 364 -18.19 8.47 10.04
C LYS A 364 -16.80 8.02 9.62
N MET A 365 -16.58 6.71 9.39
CA MET A 365 -15.28 6.15 9.06
C MET A 365 -15.14 5.85 7.56
N GLY A 366 -14.17 6.49 6.92
CA GLY A 366 -13.65 6.11 5.59
C GLY A 366 -12.46 5.17 5.71
N ILE A 367 -12.36 4.20 4.80
CA ILE A 367 -11.22 3.27 4.71
C ILE A 367 -10.45 3.60 3.45
N TYR A 368 -9.10 3.59 3.51
CA TYR A 368 -8.24 3.82 2.36
C TYR A 368 -7.07 2.84 2.33
N HIS A 369 -6.99 2.01 1.28
CA HIS A 369 -5.92 1.02 1.12
C HIS A 369 -5.51 0.78 -0.34
N SER A 370 -4.37 0.13 -0.55
CA SER A 370 -3.77 -0.12 -1.87
C SER A 370 -4.63 -1.01 -2.80
N LYS A 371 -5.51 -1.85 -2.23
CA LYS A 371 -6.38 -2.77 -2.98
C LYS A 371 -7.67 -2.11 -3.50
N PHE A 372 -7.92 -0.83 -3.19
CA PHE A 372 -9.02 -0.09 -3.77
C PHE A 372 -8.80 0.10 -5.27
N SER A 373 -9.88 -0.02 -6.04
CA SER A 373 -9.88 0.38 -7.44
C SER A 373 -9.57 1.88 -7.57
N ASP A 374 -9.06 2.29 -8.72
CA ASP A 374 -8.79 3.70 -8.94
C ASP A 374 -10.05 4.57 -8.81
N ALA A 375 -11.21 4.03 -9.19
CA ALA A 375 -12.49 4.72 -9.05
C ALA A 375 -12.89 4.95 -7.58
N GLU A 376 -12.70 3.96 -6.70
CA GLU A 376 -12.94 4.12 -5.26
C GLU A 376 -12.01 5.16 -4.62
N ARG A 377 -10.75 5.20 -5.07
CA ARG A 377 -9.77 6.21 -4.59
C ARG A 377 -10.16 7.61 -5.02
N VAL A 378 -10.64 7.80 -6.26
CA VAL A 378 -11.13 9.09 -6.75
C VAL A 378 -12.35 9.53 -5.96
N GLU A 379 -13.31 8.64 -5.74
CA GLU A 379 -14.54 8.93 -4.99
C GLU A 379 -14.23 9.35 -3.56
N LEU A 380 -13.30 8.64 -2.88
CA LEU A 380 -12.89 9.02 -1.53
C LEU A 380 -12.14 10.36 -1.51
N TRP A 381 -11.28 10.62 -2.51
CA TRP A 381 -10.60 11.91 -2.64
C TRP A 381 -11.59 13.06 -2.80
N GLN A 382 -12.55 12.93 -3.72
CA GLN A 382 -13.61 13.93 -3.94
C GLN A 382 -14.48 14.14 -2.70
N ARG A 383 -14.83 13.05 -1.99
CA ARG A 383 -15.57 13.16 -0.74
C ARG A 383 -14.79 13.92 0.34
N GLN A 384 -13.48 13.74 0.44
CA GLN A 384 -12.66 14.50 1.40
C GLN A 384 -12.56 16.00 1.07
N LEU A 385 -12.74 16.38 -0.19
CA LEU A 385 -12.83 17.77 -0.63
C LEU A 385 -14.24 18.37 -0.50
N SER A 386 -15.28 17.54 -0.34
CA SER A 386 -16.68 18.01 -0.25
C SER A 386 -16.99 18.61 1.13
N ASP A 387 -18.20 19.19 1.24
CA ASP A 387 -18.73 19.73 2.51
C ASP A 387 -19.02 18.66 3.57
N LYS A 388 -19.02 17.37 3.18
CA LYS A 388 -19.27 16.22 4.05
C LYS A 388 -18.12 15.20 3.99
N PRO A 389 -16.90 15.58 4.37
CA PRO A 389 -15.77 14.67 4.38
C PRO A 389 -15.97 13.58 5.45
N TYR A 390 -15.28 12.46 5.30
CA TYR A 390 -15.18 11.51 6.41
C TYR A 390 -14.41 12.16 7.57
N PRO A 391 -14.99 12.22 8.77
CA PRO A 391 -14.27 12.74 9.93
C PRO A 391 -13.15 11.83 10.41
N LEU A 392 -13.26 10.51 10.20
CA LEU A 392 -12.22 9.53 10.49
C LEU A 392 -11.79 8.81 9.21
N ILE A 393 -10.51 8.81 8.91
CA ILE A 393 -9.90 7.97 7.87
C ILE A 393 -9.02 6.90 8.53
N LEU A 394 -9.37 5.63 8.31
CA LEU A 394 -8.51 4.49 8.60
C LEU A 394 -7.75 4.13 7.32
N GLY A 395 -6.43 4.26 7.34
CA GLY A 395 -5.68 4.08 6.12
C GLY A 395 -4.26 3.57 6.27
N VAL A 396 -3.68 3.22 5.14
CA VAL A 396 -2.29 2.77 5.03
C VAL A 396 -1.36 3.93 4.65
N ARG A 397 -0.07 3.64 4.46
CA ARG A 397 0.98 4.61 4.12
C ARG A 397 0.56 5.75 3.17
N SER A 398 -0.15 5.43 2.08
CA SER A 398 -0.54 6.43 1.07
C SER A 398 -1.66 7.39 1.51
N SER A 399 -2.30 7.14 2.64
CA SER A 399 -3.38 8.01 3.17
C SER A 399 -2.88 9.38 3.63
N VAL A 400 -1.58 9.56 3.84
CA VAL A 400 -0.98 10.87 4.14
C VAL A 400 -1.12 11.88 3.00
N PHE A 401 -1.46 11.42 1.81
CA PHE A 401 -1.67 12.29 0.64
C PHE A 401 -3.11 12.78 0.50
N LEU A 402 -4.06 12.26 1.26
CA LEU A 402 -5.47 12.67 1.18
C LEU A 402 -5.66 14.15 1.57
N PRO A 403 -6.64 14.85 0.98
CA PRO A 403 -6.93 16.24 1.28
C PRO A 403 -7.71 16.37 2.60
N PHE A 404 -7.02 16.70 3.68
CA PHE A 404 -7.63 17.02 4.97
C PHE A 404 -7.83 18.53 5.11
N GLN A 405 -9.05 18.94 5.47
CA GLN A 405 -9.41 20.36 5.62
C GLN A 405 -9.24 20.84 7.08
N ASN A 406 -9.56 19.97 8.05
CA ASN A 406 -9.52 20.30 9.49
C ASN A 406 -8.96 19.15 10.31
N LEU A 407 -7.72 18.76 10.04
CA LEU A 407 -7.07 17.64 10.74
C LEU A 407 -6.71 18.03 12.18
N GLY A 408 -7.12 17.22 13.17
CA GLY A 408 -6.83 17.44 14.59
C GLY A 408 -5.86 16.43 15.19
N LEU A 409 -5.90 15.17 14.69
CA LEU A 409 -5.09 14.09 15.24
C LEU A 409 -4.64 13.14 14.12
N ILE A 410 -3.38 12.71 14.21
CA ILE A 410 -2.87 11.57 13.46
C ILE A 410 -2.44 10.49 14.44
N ILE A 411 -2.94 9.28 14.27
CA ILE A 411 -2.48 8.10 15.00
C ILE A 411 -1.66 7.25 14.04
N VAL A 412 -0.45 6.88 14.43
CA VAL A 412 0.42 5.96 13.68
C VAL A 412 0.61 4.72 14.53
N ASP A 413 -0.16 3.67 14.23
CA ASP A 413 -0.06 2.42 14.97
C ASP A 413 1.08 1.55 14.43
N GLU A 414 1.76 0.81 15.32
CA GLU A 414 2.97 0.05 15.00
C GLU A 414 4.01 0.95 14.25
N GLU A 415 4.33 2.11 14.82
CA GLU A 415 5.12 3.18 14.18
C GLU A 415 6.51 2.73 13.68
N HIS A 416 7.05 1.66 14.28
CA HIS A 416 8.34 1.04 13.92
C HIS A 416 8.29 0.25 12.60
N GLU A 417 7.09 0.03 12.05
CA GLU A 417 6.93 -0.85 10.91
C GLU A 417 7.60 -0.34 9.62
N THR A 418 8.39 -1.22 9.03
CA THR A 418 9.15 -0.91 7.81
C THR A 418 8.27 -0.66 6.58
N SER A 419 7.00 -1.11 6.60
CA SER A 419 6.04 -0.90 5.51
C SER A 419 5.60 0.56 5.36
N TYR A 420 5.82 1.40 6.36
CA TYR A 420 5.63 2.84 6.25
C TYR A 420 6.65 3.54 5.33
N LYS A 421 7.80 2.90 5.08
CA LYS A 421 8.78 3.38 4.10
C LYS A 421 8.42 2.88 2.70
N GLN A 422 8.29 3.78 1.73
CA GLN A 422 8.20 3.44 0.31
C GLN A 422 9.59 3.17 -0.25
N GLN A 423 9.82 1.98 -0.81
CA GLN A 423 11.09 1.60 -1.39
C GLN A 423 11.19 2.03 -2.86
N ASP A 424 10.15 1.72 -3.65
CA ASP A 424 10.07 2.00 -5.07
C ASP A 424 8.60 2.06 -5.50
N PRO A 425 8.21 2.92 -6.44
CA PRO A 425 8.97 3.99 -7.07
C PRO A 425 9.20 5.21 -6.15
N ALA A 426 9.90 6.24 -6.66
CA ALA A 426 9.96 7.54 -6.00
C ALA A 426 8.54 8.17 -5.88
N PRO A 427 8.29 8.96 -4.82
CA PRO A 427 9.16 9.35 -3.70
C PRO A 427 9.41 8.19 -2.72
N ARG A 428 10.64 8.06 -2.22
CA ARG A 428 11.01 7.05 -1.21
C ARG A 428 10.77 7.58 0.20
N TYR A 429 9.53 8.00 0.47
CA TYR A 429 9.14 8.67 1.71
C TYR A 429 8.86 7.67 2.84
N GLN A 430 8.99 8.14 4.09
CA GLN A 430 8.56 7.47 5.30
C GLN A 430 7.25 8.11 5.77
N ALA A 431 6.16 7.34 5.80
CA ALA A 431 4.83 7.89 6.09
C ALA A 431 4.69 8.39 7.53
N ARG A 432 5.34 7.73 8.51
CA ARG A 432 5.38 8.21 9.91
C ARG A 432 5.96 9.63 9.98
N ASP A 433 7.12 9.85 9.38
CA ASP A 433 7.81 11.13 9.42
C ASP A 433 7.07 12.19 8.60
N THR A 434 6.50 11.78 7.45
CA THR A 434 5.62 12.64 6.64
C THR A 434 4.37 13.07 7.41
N ALA A 435 3.78 12.16 8.20
CA ALA A 435 2.62 12.45 9.04
C ALA A 435 2.95 13.46 10.15
N ILE A 436 4.14 13.38 10.74
CA ILE A 436 4.61 14.36 11.74
C ILE A 436 4.73 15.77 11.11
N VAL A 437 5.32 15.86 9.92
CA VAL A 437 5.45 17.13 9.21
C VAL A 437 4.09 17.67 8.78
N MET A 438 3.21 16.82 8.25
CA MET A 438 1.84 17.19 7.89
C MET A 438 1.07 17.73 9.10
N ALA A 439 1.16 17.06 10.25
CA ALA A 439 0.53 17.50 11.48
C ALA A 439 1.07 18.88 11.93
N THR A 440 2.38 19.09 11.85
CA THR A 440 2.99 20.39 12.17
C THR A 440 2.47 21.50 11.25
N GLN A 441 2.32 21.22 9.95
CA GLN A 441 1.80 22.19 8.98
C GLN A 441 0.31 22.54 9.20
N LEU A 442 -0.48 21.56 9.71
CA LEU A 442 -1.91 21.69 9.91
C LEU A 442 -2.30 22.03 11.37
N GLY A 443 -1.35 22.13 12.29
CA GLY A 443 -1.62 22.36 13.71
C GLY A 443 -2.28 21.15 14.41
N ALA A 444 -2.12 19.94 13.86
CA ALA A 444 -2.63 18.70 14.43
C ALA A 444 -1.63 18.06 15.41
N LYS A 445 -2.11 17.11 16.23
CA LYS A 445 -1.29 16.30 17.13
C LYS A 445 -0.98 14.94 16.51
N VAL A 446 0.12 14.30 16.94
CA VAL A 446 0.52 12.97 16.47
C VAL A 446 0.72 12.03 17.65
N LEU A 447 0.03 10.89 17.61
CA LEU A 447 0.24 9.80 18.55
C LEU A 447 0.93 8.64 17.80
N LEU A 448 2.14 8.31 18.24
CA LEU A 448 2.90 7.16 17.73
C LEU A 448 2.69 6.00 18.69
N GLY A 449 2.07 4.92 18.25
CA GLY A 449 1.76 3.78 19.10
C GLY A 449 2.53 2.52 18.69
N THR A 450 3.10 1.81 19.68
CA THR A 450 3.83 0.58 19.41
C THR A 450 4.12 -0.20 20.69
N ALA A 451 4.39 -1.50 20.56
CA ALA A 451 4.93 -2.32 21.64
C ALA A 451 6.47 -2.33 21.66
N THR A 452 7.09 -2.05 20.54
CA THR A 452 8.55 -2.10 20.34
C THR A 452 8.97 -0.88 19.51
N PRO A 453 9.14 0.28 20.14
CA PRO A 453 9.45 1.53 19.45
C PRO A 453 10.65 1.43 18.50
N ALA A 454 10.67 2.24 17.46
CA ALA A 454 11.90 2.49 16.70
C ALA A 454 12.89 3.26 17.59
N ILE A 455 14.17 2.92 17.49
CA ILE A 455 15.21 3.54 18.34
C ILE A 455 15.22 5.06 18.20
N GLU A 456 15.05 5.59 16.99
CA GLU A 456 14.99 7.02 16.72
C GLU A 456 13.79 7.68 17.40
N THR A 457 12.63 7.02 17.38
CA THR A 457 11.40 7.52 18.03
C THR A 457 11.54 7.52 19.54
N TYR A 458 12.06 6.43 20.10
CA TYR A 458 12.27 6.31 21.55
C TYR A 458 13.32 7.31 22.06
N HIS A 459 14.40 7.49 21.30
CA HIS A 459 15.43 8.50 21.59
C HIS A 459 14.83 9.93 21.61
N ASN A 460 14.01 10.29 20.61
CA ASN A 460 13.32 11.58 20.58
C ASN A 460 12.38 11.77 21.78
N ALA A 461 11.77 10.70 22.27
CA ALA A 461 10.91 10.74 23.45
C ALA A 461 11.73 10.93 24.75
N LEU A 462 12.84 10.20 24.94
CA LEU A 462 13.71 10.32 26.09
C LEU A 462 14.42 11.66 26.17
N THR A 463 14.81 12.24 25.02
CA THR A 463 15.43 13.57 24.95
C THR A 463 14.42 14.72 25.10
N GLY A 464 13.14 14.42 25.32
CA GLY A 464 12.10 15.41 25.57
C GLY A 464 11.56 16.11 24.32
N LYS A 465 11.98 15.69 23.12
CA LYS A 465 11.42 16.21 21.86
C LYS A 465 9.98 15.74 21.66
N TYR A 466 9.65 14.49 22.06
CA TYR A 466 8.31 13.91 22.05
C TYR A 466 7.82 13.70 23.49
N GLY A 467 6.51 13.59 23.70
CA GLY A 467 5.94 13.03 24.91
C GLY A 467 6.21 11.53 24.98
N LEU A 468 6.32 10.96 26.17
CA LEU A 468 6.48 9.52 26.40
C LEU A 468 5.43 9.06 27.42
N VAL A 469 4.57 8.15 26.98
CA VAL A 469 3.58 7.48 27.84
C VAL A 469 3.82 5.97 27.76
N LYS A 470 3.86 5.28 28.91
CA LYS A 470 4.14 3.84 28.97
C LYS A 470 2.93 3.06 29.48
N MET A 471 2.59 1.95 28.82
CA MET A 471 1.60 0.94 29.22
C MET A 471 2.27 -0.42 29.22
N LEU A 472 2.93 -0.79 30.34
CA LEU A 472 3.83 -1.95 30.39
C LEU A 472 3.14 -3.24 30.84
N HIS A 473 1.84 -3.20 31.20
CA HIS A 473 1.07 -4.37 31.61
C HIS A 473 0.04 -4.76 30.55
N ARG A 474 -0.22 -6.07 30.43
CA ARG A 474 -1.31 -6.57 29.58
C ARG A 474 -2.64 -6.34 30.28
N PHE A 475 -3.67 -6.05 29.49
CA PHE A 475 -5.03 -5.94 30.02
C PHE A 475 -5.48 -7.26 30.67
N GLY A 476 -6.06 -7.18 31.90
CA GLY A 476 -6.57 -8.35 32.64
C GLY A 476 -5.52 -9.21 33.29
N ASP A 477 -4.37 -8.63 33.67
CA ASP A 477 -3.26 -9.30 34.40
C ASP A 477 -2.70 -10.57 33.73
N VAL A 478 -2.85 -10.68 32.42
CA VAL A 478 -2.32 -11.79 31.63
C VAL A 478 -0.79 -11.70 31.58
N GLN A 479 -0.10 -12.72 32.11
CA GLN A 479 1.35 -12.78 32.10
C GLN A 479 1.93 -12.84 30.68
N MET A 480 3.14 -12.28 30.51
CA MET A 480 3.91 -12.44 29.27
C MET A 480 4.24 -13.92 29.04
N PRO A 481 4.28 -14.40 27.78
CA PRO A 481 4.59 -15.78 27.48
C PRO A 481 6.00 -16.15 27.98
N GLU A 482 6.19 -17.42 28.31
CA GLU A 482 7.50 -17.97 28.60
C GLU A 482 8.24 -18.22 27.29
N ILE A 483 9.46 -17.69 27.15
CA ILE A 483 10.30 -17.91 25.98
C ILE A 483 11.42 -18.90 26.36
N VAL A 484 11.41 -20.07 25.71
CA VAL A 484 12.40 -21.12 25.83
C VAL A 484 13.30 -21.12 24.61
N VAL A 485 14.60 -21.03 24.78
CA VAL A 485 15.58 -21.05 23.70
C VAL A 485 16.05 -22.47 23.44
N ALA A 486 15.91 -22.94 22.20
CA ALA A 486 16.41 -24.23 21.76
C ALA A 486 17.71 -24.04 20.97
N ASP A 487 18.81 -24.60 21.45
CA ASP A 487 20.12 -24.58 20.80
C ASP A 487 20.16 -25.59 19.65
N VAL A 488 19.90 -25.08 18.46
CA VAL A 488 19.90 -25.89 17.23
C VAL A 488 21.27 -26.50 16.94
N LYS A 489 22.38 -25.80 17.27
CA LYS A 489 23.74 -26.29 17.05
C LYS A 489 24.03 -27.51 17.93
N GLU A 490 23.69 -27.44 19.22
CA GLU A 490 23.88 -28.54 20.15
C GLU A 490 22.97 -29.74 19.84
N LEU A 491 21.68 -29.48 19.57
CA LEU A 491 20.72 -30.52 19.20
C LEU A 491 21.13 -31.28 17.93
N GLN A 492 21.64 -30.59 16.91
CA GLN A 492 22.18 -31.22 15.71
C GLN A 492 23.46 -32.03 16.00
N ARG A 493 24.38 -31.49 16.82
CA ARG A 493 25.58 -32.21 17.22
C ARG A 493 25.25 -33.52 17.94
N LYS A 494 24.25 -33.48 18.83
CA LYS A 494 23.77 -34.68 19.58
C LYS A 494 22.85 -35.59 18.75
N LYS A 495 22.59 -35.27 17.47
CA LYS A 495 21.67 -36.00 16.56
C LYS A 495 20.22 -36.09 17.06
N LEU A 496 19.81 -35.18 17.94
CA LEU A 496 18.47 -35.11 18.50
C LEU A 496 17.48 -34.40 17.58
N MET A 497 17.95 -33.57 16.66
CA MET A 497 17.12 -32.82 15.72
C MET A 497 17.09 -33.54 14.37
N LYS A 498 16.10 -34.42 14.18
CA LYS A 498 15.86 -35.18 12.92
C LYS A 498 14.90 -34.47 11.96
N THR A 499 14.19 -33.47 12.45
CA THR A 499 13.15 -32.69 11.76
C THR A 499 13.49 -31.20 11.81
N PRO A 500 12.76 -30.30 11.15
CA PRO A 500 12.90 -28.87 11.30
C PRO A 500 12.61 -28.36 12.71
N PHE A 501 11.98 -29.17 13.54
CA PHE A 501 11.50 -28.84 14.88
C PHE A 501 12.39 -29.43 15.96
N SER A 502 12.71 -28.62 16.97
CA SER A 502 13.41 -29.14 18.17
C SER A 502 12.49 -30.09 18.95
N PRO A 503 13.05 -31.01 19.75
CA PRO A 503 12.25 -31.89 20.59
C PRO A 503 11.29 -31.15 21.51
N GLU A 504 11.74 -30.03 22.09
CA GLU A 504 10.91 -29.17 22.96
C GLU A 504 9.73 -28.61 22.19
N LEU A 505 9.96 -28.05 20.95
CA LEU A 505 8.89 -27.52 20.11
C LEU A 505 7.88 -28.60 19.75
N THR A 506 8.39 -29.79 19.36
CA THR A 506 7.53 -30.92 18.98
C THR A 506 6.62 -31.32 20.15
N ASN A 507 7.16 -31.47 21.35
CA ASN A 507 6.39 -31.83 22.53
C ASN A 507 5.34 -30.79 22.93
N GLU A 508 5.70 -29.50 22.86
CA GLU A 508 4.77 -28.42 23.23
C GLU A 508 3.62 -28.29 22.22
N VAL A 509 3.93 -28.44 20.93
CA VAL A 509 2.87 -28.41 19.88
C VAL A 509 1.94 -29.63 20.03
N HIS A 510 2.45 -30.83 20.22
CA HIS A 510 1.63 -32.02 20.50
C HIS A 510 0.71 -31.80 21.72
N THR A 511 1.27 -31.30 22.80
CA THR A 511 0.52 -31.05 24.04
C THR A 511 -0.61 -30.04 23.81
N ALA A 512 -0.34 -28.95 23.10
CA ALA A 512 -1.33 -27.94 22.78
C ALA A 512 -2.47 -28.49 21.90
N LEU A 513 -2.11 -29.22 20.82
CA LEU A 513 -3.11 -29.79 19.90
C LEU A 513 -3.97 -30.84 20.58
N ALA A 514 -3.39 -31.70 21.42
CA ALA A 514 -4.11 -32.70 22.20
C ALA A 514 -5.11 -32.08 23.20
N GLN A 515 -4.82 -30.87 23.70
CA GLN A 515 -5.73 -30.12 24.58
C GLN A 515 -6.78 -29.28 23.80
N GLY A 516 -6.84 -29.39 22.47
CA GLY A 516 -7.75 -28.61 21.63
C GLY A 516 -7.36 -27.12 21.52
N GLU A 517 -6.13 -26.80 21.94
CA GLU A 517 -5.54 -25.45 21.78
C GLU A 517 -4.88 -25.31 20.40
N GLN A 518 -4.39 -24.12 20.08
CA GLN A 518 -3.81 -23.81 18.77
C GLN A 518 -2.31 -23.50 18.88
N ALA A 519 -1.60 -23.75 17.78
CA ALA A 519 -0.18 -23.38 17.65
C ALA A 519 0.09 -22.56 16.38
N ILE A 520 1.15 -21.73 16.45
CA ILE A 520 1.68 -20.98 15.32
C ILE A 520 3.14 -21.37 15.10
N LEU A 521 3.51 -21.73 13.88
CA LEU A 521 4.88 -21.93 13.47
C LEU A 521 5.33 -20.77 12.58
N PHE A 522 6.24 -19.97 13.12
CA PHE A 522 6.78 -18.81 12.43
C PHE A 522 8.09 -19.13 11.72
N GLN A 523 8.13 -18.89 10.41
CA GLN A 523 9.32 -19.00 9.59
C GLN A 523 9.54 -17.69 8.82
N ASN A 524 10.63 -16.98 9.09
CA ASN A 524 10.94 -15.78 8.32
C ASN A 524 11.41 -16.15 6.91
N ARG A 525 10.56 -15.90 5.89
CA ARG A 525 10.83 -16.28 4.49
C ARG A 525 11.78 -15.32 3.74
N ARG A 526 12.03 -14.13 4.26
CA ARG A 526 12.87 -13.15 3.56
C ARG A 526 14.34 -13.50 3.66
N GLY A 527 14.78 -14.57 2.98
CA GLY A 527 16.18 -14.97 2.90
C GLY A 527 16.44 -16.46 2.66
N TYR A 528 15.45 -17.33 2.85
CA TYR A 528 15.58 -18.76 2.61
C TYR A 528 14.43 -19.28 1.74
N SER A 529 14.54 -18.99 0.46
CA SER A 529 13.75 -19.71 -0.54
C SER A 529 14.33 -21.12 -0.69
N PRO A 530 13.52 -22.17 -0.88
CA PRO A 530 14.05 -23.49 -1.20
C PRO A 530 14.89 -23.35 -2.47
N VAL A 531 16.18 -23.53 -2.30
CA VAL A 531 17.17 -23.44 -3.36
C VAL A 531 17.59 -24.84 -3.73
N LEU A 532 17.59 -25.15 -5.02
CA LEU A 532 18.25 -26.35 -5.48
C LEU A 532 19.76 -26.15 -5.38
N MET A 533 20.45 -27.14 -4.79
CA MET A 533 21.89 -27.16 -4.73
C MET A 533 22.41 -28.54 -5.17
N CYS A 534 23.45 -28.54 -5.94
CA CYS A 534 24.15 -29.78 -6.27
C CYS A 534 24.98 -30.25 -5.06
N LYS A 535 24.76 -31.50 -4.62
CA LYS A 535 25.52 -32.07 -3.49
C LYS A 535 27.00 -32.32 -3.83
N ALA A 536 27.31 -32.56 -5.10
CA ALA A 536 28.66 -32.88 -5.53
C ALA A 536 29.53 -31.62 -5.61
N CYS A 537 29.05 -30.52 -6.25
CA CYS A 537 29.88 -29.35 -6.53
C CYS A 537 29.36 -28.04 -5.88
N GLY A 538 28.26 -28.08 -5.14
CA GLY A 538 27.70 -26.87 -4.49
C GLY A 538 27.00 -25.88 -5.44
N TRP A 539 26.84 -26.19 -6.73
CA TRP A 539 26.18 -25.31 -7.69
C TRP A 539 24.75 -25.00 -7.29
N THR A 540 24.36 -23.74 -7.46
CA THR A 540 23.00 -23.25 -7.20
C THR A 540 22.46 -22.50 -8.43
N PRO A 541 21.17 -22.71 -8.84
CA PRO A 541 20.60 -22.01 -9.98
C PRO A 541 20.43 -20.53 -9.68
N ARG A 542 20.86 -19.68 -10.61
CA ARG A 542 20.74 -18.21 -10.52
C ARG A 542 19.88 -17.67 -11.67
N CYS A 543 19.25 -16.55 -11.43
CA CYS A 543 18.49 -15.84 -12.45
C CYS A 543 19.44 -15.26 -13.50
N THR A 544 19.14 -15.44 -14.80
CA THR A 544 19.95 -14.88 -15.89
C THR A 544 19.82 -13.35 -15.99
N ARG A 545 18.76 -12.77 -15.41
CA ARG A 545 18.46 -11.32 -15.45
C ARG A 545 18.80 -10.58 -14.15
N CYS A 546 18.82 -11.30 -13.02
CA CYS A 546 19.06 -10.78 -11.68
C CYS A 546 20.18 -11.56 -11.02
N ASP A 547 20.97 -10.90 -10.16
CA ASP A 547 22.05 -11.56 -9.44
C ASP A 547 21.53 -12.17 -8.13
N VAL A 548 20.52 -13.04 -8.26
CA VAL A 548 19.88 -13.73 -7.14
C VAL A 548 19.71 -15.22 -7.45
N THR A 549 19.79 -16.03 -6.40
CA THR A 549 19.45 -17.46 -6.49
C THR A 549 17.97 -17.63 -6.77
N LEU A 550 17.63 -18.59 -7.63
CA LEU A 550 16.26 -18.93 -7.96
C LEU A 550 15.60 -19.74 -6.85
N THR A 551 14.33 -19.46 -6.58
CA THR A 551 13.49 -20.21 -5.66
C THR A 551 12.90 -21.42 -6.36
N TYR A 552 13.02 -22.60 -5.78
CA TYR A 552 12.36 -23.81 -6.27
C TYR A 552 10.94 -23.93 -5.71
N HIS A 553 9.94 -23.94 -6.58
CA HIS A 553 8.53 -24.16 -6.25
C HIS A 553 8.18 -25.63 -6.52
N GLN A 554 8.16 -26.44 -5.48
CA GLN A 554 7.97 -27.89 -5.58
C GLN A 554 6.65 -28.27 -6.28
N ARG A 555 5.52 -27.62 -5.92
CA ARG A 555 4.20 -27.89 -6.55
C ARG A 555 4.16 -27.59 -8.05
N LEU A 556 4.92 -26.60 -8.50
CA LEU A 556 4.97 -26.19 -9.90
C LEU A 556 6.12 -26.86 -10.66
N ASN A 557 7.02 -27.53 -9.96
CA ASN A 557 8.29 -28.03 -10.46
C ASN A 557 9.05 -27.00 -11.32
N LYS A 558 9.12 -25.76 -10.82
CA LYS A 558 9.75 -24.62 -11.50
C LYS A 558 10.70 -23.85 -10.58
N LEU A 559 11.71 -23.26 -11.19
CA LEU A 559 12.59 -22.28 -10.56
C LEU A 559 12.08 -20.87 -10.88
N VAL A 560 11.83 -20.04 -9.88
CA VAL A 560 11.24 -18.69 -10.04
C VAL A 560 12.15 -17.64 -9.45
N CYS A 561 12.35 -16.57 -10.18
CA CYS A 561 12.99 -15.36 -9.66
C CYS A 561 11.95 -14.43 -9.01
N HIS A 562 12.00 -14.24 -7.69
CA HIS A 562 11.06 -13.37 -6.97
C HIS A 562 11.35 -11.86 -7.17
N TYR A 563 12.42 -11.49 -7.89
CA TYR A 563 12.74 -10.10 -8.23
C TYR A 563 12.14 -9.66 -9.58
N CYS A 564 12.18 -10.55 -10.60
CA CYS A 564 11.68 -10.21 -11.94
C CYS A 564 10.56 -11.13 -12.44
N GLY A 565 10.13 -12.11 -11.65
CA GLY A 565 9.08 -13.07 -12.02
C GLY A 565 9.48 -14.11 -13.07
N ALA A 566 10.74 -14.10 -13.56
CA ALA A 566 11.17 -15.07 -14.58
C ALA A 566 11.11 -16.49 -14.04
N GLN A 567 10.60 -17.41 -14.87
CA GLN A 567 10.47 -18.84 -14.56
C GLN A 567 11.41 -19.67 -15.41
N TYR A 568 12.01 -20.69 -14.81
CA TYR A 568 12.95 -21.60 -15.45
C TYR A 568 12.55 -23.05 -15.15
N ASN A 569 12.90 -23.95 -16.05
CA ASN A 569 12.74 -25.39 -15.79
C ASN A 569 13.81 -25.86 -14.81
N VAL A 570 13.46 -26.88 -14.02
CA VAL A 570 14.43 -27.58 -13.16
C VAL A 570 15.33 -28.44 -14.03
N PRO A 571 16.65 -28.24 -14.00
CA PRO A 571 17.56 -29.07 -14.78
C PRO A 571 17.56 -30.52 -14.23
N LYS A 572 17.63 -31.52 -15.11
CA LYS A 572 17.72 -32.94 -14.72
C LYS A 572 19.10 -33.28 -14.15
N LEU A 573 20.13 -32.70 -14.71
CA LEU A 573 21.53 -32.84 -14.30
C LEU A 573 22.09 -31.48 -13.85
N CYS A 574 23.10 -31.49 -13.00
CA CYS A 574 23.78 -30.28 -12.61
C CYS A 574 24.47 -29.65 -13.83
N PRO A 575 24.18 -28.37 -14.19
CA PRO A 575 24.84 -27.73 -15.33
C PRO A 575 26.36 -27.53 -15.15
N ASN A 576 26.87 -27.67 -13.92
CA ASN A 576 28.29 -27.46 -13.62
C ASN A 576 29.12 -28.74 -13.58
N CYS A 577 28.56 -29.88 -13.13
CA CYS A 577 29.30 -31.12 -12.98
C CYS A 577 28.59 -32.36 -13.56
N GLU A 578 27.43 -32.12 -14.22
CA GLU A 578 26.59 -33.15 -14.90
C GLU A 578 26.05 -34.26 -13.97
N GLU A 579 26.23 -34.16 -12.68
CA GLU A 579 25.75 -35.12 -11.71
C GLU A 579 24.22 -34.93 -11.45
N PRO A 580 23.45 -36.05 -11.30
CA PRO A 580 22.01 -35.99 -11.06
C PRO A 580 21.64 -35.67 -9.60
N ASN A 581 22.55 -35.14 -8.82
CA ASN A 581 22.44 -34.93 -7.37
C ASN A 581 21.94 -33.56 -6.97
N LEU A 582 20.95 -33.00 -7.67
CA LEU A 582 20.30 -31.75 -7.26
C LEU A 582 19.33 -32.01 -6.11
N ARG A 583 19.54 -31.35 -4.99
CA ARG A 583 18.67 -31.43 -3.82
C ARG A 583 18.18 -30.06 -3.39
N ASP A 584 16.97 -30.05 -2.91
CA ASP A 584 16.35 -28.93 -2.24
C ASP A 584 17.04 -28.66 -0.89
N MET A 585 17.69 -27.52 -0.80
CA MET A 585 18.34 -27.01 0.40
C MET A 585 17.54 -25.85 0.96
N GLY A 586 16.80 -26.10 2.01
CA GLY A 586 16.04 -25.07 2.71
C GLY A 586 14.65 -25.54 3.13
N TYR A 587 14.17 -24.98 4.22
CA TYR A 587 12.83 -25.21 4.71
C TYR A 587 11.94 -24.01 4.35
N GLY A 588 11.33 -24.04 3.15
CA GLY A 588 10.23 -23.12 2.82
C GLY A 588 8.98 -23.48 3.62
N THR A 589 7.99 -22.56 3.65
CA THR A 589 6.72 -22.79 4.35
C THR A 589 5.99 -24.06 3.88
N GLU A 590 6.12 -24.45 2.61
CA GLU A 590 5.59 -25.71 2.07
C GLU A 590 6.22 -26.94 2.71
N LYS A 591 7.54 -26.92 2.87
CA LYS A 591 8.26 -28.05 3.47
C LYS A 591 8.02 -28.13 4.99
N ILE A 592 7.84 -26.99 5.64
CA ILE A 592 7.42 -26.92 7.04
C ILE A 592 6.00 -27.49 7.19
N GLU A 593 5.07 -27.14 6.29
CA GLU A 593 3.71 -27.68 6.26
C GLU A 593 3.73 -29.21 6.12
N SER A 594 4.42 -29.73 5.11
CA SER A 594 4.55 -31.19 4.90
C SER A 594 5.22 -31.92 6.07
N ALA A 595 6.24 -31.31 6.67
CA ALA A 595 6.88 -31.86 7.86
C ALA A 595 5.94 -31.85 9.08
N ALA A 596 5.17 -30.76 9.24
CA ALA A 596 4.21 -30.64 10.34
C ALA A 596 3.07 -31.68 10.21
N GLU A 597 2.51 -31.86 9.01
CA GLU A 597 1.48 -32.88 8.73
C GLU A 597 1.97 -34.33 9.00
N SER A 598 3.26 -34.59 8.72
CA SER A 598 3.83 -35.91 8.96
C SER A 598 4.14 -36.22 10.44
N ILE A 599 4.37 -35.17 11.26
CA ILE A 599 4.77 -35.29 12.66
C ILE A 599 3.57 -35.14 13.59
N PHE A 600 2.66 -34.21 13.30
CA PHE A 600 1.51 -33.88 14.12
C PHE A 600 0.24 -34.46 13.50
N ALA A 601 -0.13 -35.70 13.87
CA ALA A 601 -1.29 -36.38 13.28
C ALA A 601 -2.63 -35.65 13.53
N GLU A 602 -2.73 -34.89 14.63
CA GLU A 602 -3.93 -34.11 15.00
C GLU A 602 -3.95 -32.73 14.33
N ALA A 603 -2.88 -32.32 13.62
CA ALA A 603 -2.77 -31.00 13.04
C ALA A 603 -3.68 -30.84 11.83
N LYS A 604 -4.55 -29.85 11.90
CA LYS A 604 -5.23 -29.26 10.74
C LYS A 604 -4.44 -28.01 10.34
N ALA A 605 -3.32 -28.26 9.62
CA ALA A 605 -2.40 -27.21 9.25
C ALA A 605 -2.98 -26.30 8.15
N GLU A 606 -2.67 -25.01 8.22
CA GLU A 606 -2.97 -24.05 7.17
C GLU A 606 -1.81 -23.07 7.02
N ARG A 607 -1.45 -22.77 5.76
CA ARG A 607 -0.32 -21.91 5.44
C ARG A 607 -0.78 -20.49 5.15
N MET A 608 -0.05 -19.52 5.72
CA MET A 608 -0.28 -18.10 5.56
C MET A 608 0.99 -17.38 5.10
N ASP A 609 1.17 -17.29 3.80
CA ASP A 609 2.28 -16.60 3.15
C ASP A 609 1.81 -15.83 1.89
N LEU A 610 2.74 -15.14 1.20
CA LEU A 610 2.42 -14.36 0.01
C LEU A 610 1.75 -15.17 -1.11
N ASP A 611 2.06 -16.47 -1.23
CA ASP A 611 1.50 -17.30 -2.29
C ASP A 611 0.07 -17.72 -1.99
N THR A 612 -0.24 -18.01 -0.72
CA THR A 612 -1.58 -18.41 -0.27
C THR A 612 -2.53 -17.22 -0.04
N THR A 613 -1.99 -15.99 0.09
CA THR A 613 -2.75 -14.79 0.47
C THR A 613 -2.76 -13.71 -0.62
N ARG A 614 -2.63 -14.09 -1.90
CA ARG A 614 -2.62 -13.14 -3.03
C ARG A 614 -3.89 -12.32 -3.15
N THR A 615 -5.04 -12.88 -2.75
CA THR A 615 -6.33 -12.18 -2.74
C THR A 615 -6.77 -11.87 -1.31
N ARG A 616 -7.55 -10.79 -1.14
CA ARG A 616 -8.13 -10.41 0.15
C ARG A 616 -9.02 -11.53 0.71
N SER A 617 -9.84 -12.13 -0.13
CA SER A 617 -10.75 -13.22 0.25
C SER A 617 -10.01 -14.48 0.74
N ALA A 618 -8.86 -14.81 0.14
CA ALA A 618 -8.03 -15.92 0.59
C ALA A 618 -7.42 -15.63 1.97
N TYR A 619 -6.89 -14.43 2.19
CA TYR A 619 -6.37 -14.00 3.48
C TYR A 619 -7.43 -14.04 4.59
N GLU A 620 -8.60 -13.44 4.35
CA GLU A 620 -9.72 -13.42 5.31
C GLU A 620 -10.24 -14.84 5.61
N ARG A 621 -10.31 -15.72 4.63
CA ARG A 621 -10.72 -17.11 4.81
C ARG A 621 -9.79 -17.88 5.74
N ILE A 622 -8.46 -17.74 5.58
CA ILE A 622 -7.47 -18.39 6.45
C ILE A 622 -7.65 -17.91 7.89
N ILE A 623 -7.73 -16.61 8.11
CA ILE A 623 -7.93 -16.04 9.45
C ILE A 623 -9.23 -16.53 10.08
N ASN A 624 -10.33 -16.51 9.34
CA ASN A 624 -11.64 -16.91 9.87
C ASN A 624 -11.66 -18.41 10.24
N ARG A 625 -11.05 -19.27 9.43
CA ARG A 625 -10.95 -20.71 9.73
C ARG A 625 -10.13 -20.97 10.99
N PHE A 626 -9.01 -20.27 11.13
CA PHE A 626 -8.17 -20.40 12.32
C PHE A 626 -8.86 -19.81 13.56
N SER A 627 -9.44 -18.63 13.48
CA SER A 627 -10.18 -18.01 14.61
C SER A 627 -11.36 -18.86 15.08
N GLN A 628 -12.07 -19.55 14.15
CA GLN A 628 -13.18 -20.45 14.47
C GLN A 628 -12.73 -21.82 15.00
N GLY A 629 -11.42 -22.11 15.00
CA GLY A 629 -10.88 -23.41 15.42
C GLY A 629 -11.06 -24.53 14.38
N ARG A 630 -11.42 -24.20 13.13
CA ARG A 630 -11.51 -25.17 12.03
C ARG A 630 -10.12 -25.68 11.61
N THR A 631 -9.09 -24.84 11.78
CA THR A 631 -7.67 -25.16 11.71
C THR A 631 -7.03 -24.87 13.06
N ASN A 632 -6.06 -25.69 13.46
CA ASN A 632 -5.42 -25.62 14.79
C ASN A 632 -3.90 -25.36 14.72
N LEU A 633 -3.29 -25.48 13.53
CA LEU A 633 -1.88 -25.17 13.31
C LEU A 633 -1.73 -24.17 12.17
N LEU A 634 -1.21 -22.98 12.46
CA LEU A 634 -0.97 -21.94 11.46
C LEU A 634 0.54 -21.85 11.19
N ILE A 635 0.93 -22.03 9.93
CA ILE A 635 2.32 -21.93 9.48
C ILE A 635 2.48 -20.71 8.62
N GLY A 636 3.35 -19.78 9.02
CA GLY A 636 3.42 -18.55 8.26
C GLY A 636 4.68 -17.72 8.43
N THR A 637 4.71 -16.64 7.62
CA THR A 637 5.79 -15.66 7.60
C THR A 637 5.40 -14.43 8.43
N GLN A 638 5.99 -13.27 8.18
CA GLN A 638 5.63 -12.01 8.85
C GLN A 638 4.12 -11.68 8.84
N MET A 639 3.33 -12.33 8.00
CA MET A 639 1.88 -12.12 7.95
C MET A 639 1.15 -12.62 9.19
N VAL A 640 1.69 -13.65 9.88
CA VAL A 640 1.09 -14.18 11.13
C VAL A 640 1.42 -13.32 12.35
N THR A 641 2.37 -12.38 12.22
CA THR A 641 2.84 -11.57 13.36
C THR A 641 2.01 -10.30 13.58
N LYS A 642 1.24 -9.85 12.59
CA LYS A 642 0.69 -8.50 12.53
C LYS A 642 -0.84 -8.47 12.56
N GLY A 643 -1.41 -7.60 13.40
CA GLY A 643 -2.83 -7.24 13.37
C GLY A 643 -3.83 -8.38 13.64
N LEU A 644 -3.37 -9.56 14.07
CA LEU A 644 -4.22 -10.72 14.33
C LEU A 644 -4.36 -10.94 15.83
N ASP A 645 -5.58 -11.24 16.23
CA ASP A 645 -5.91 -11.57 17.62
C ASP A 645 -6.53 -12.95 17.67
N PHE A 646 -5.82 -13.90 18.30
CA PHE A 646 -6.25 -15.28 18.45
C PHE A 646 -6.26 -15.68 19.91
N ASP A 647 -7.42 -16.06 20.42
CA ASP A 647 -7.63 -16.35 21.83
C ASP A 647 -7.08 -17.70 22.28
N ARG A 648 -6.94 -18.68 21.37
CA ARG A 648 -6.65 -20.09 21.67
C ARG A 648 -5.18 -20.49 21.40
N VAL A 649 -4.33 -19.54 20.97
CA VAL A 649 -2.94 -19.84 20.65
C VAL A 649 -2.15 -20.04 21.95
N ARG A 650 -1.72 -21.29 22.19
CA ARG A 650 -0.94 -21.70 23.35
C ARG A 650 0.56 -21.65 23.07
N VAL A 651 0.97 -22.18 21.91
CA VAL A 651 2.37 -22.38 21.55
C VAL A 651 2.71 -21.59 20.29
N VAL A 652 3.86 -20.94 20.32
CA VAL A 652 4.46 -20.30 19.16
C VAL A 652 5.87 -20.83 18.95
N GLY A 653 6.11 -21.45 17.79
CA GLY A 653 7.43 -21.91 17.38
C GLY A 653 8.12 -20.93 16.44
N ILE A 654 9.26 -20.37 16.81
CA ILE A 654 10.12 -19.56 15.96
C ILE A 654 11.20 -20.47 15.40
N LEU A 655 11.10 -20.87 14.13
CA LEU A 655 11.91 -21.95 13.57
C LEU A 655 13.35 -21.56 13.26
N ASN A 656 13.63 -20.30 13.00
CA ASN A 656 14.99 -19.83 12.70
C ASN A 656 15.13 -18.33 12.98
N ALA A 657 15.64 -17.97 14.14
CA ALA A 657 15.91 -16.58 14.53
C ALA A 657 17.15 -16.00 13.81
N ASP A 658 18.13 -16.86 13.48
CA ASP A 658 19.42 -16.45 12.92
C ASP A 658 19.30 -15.72 11.58
N GLN A 659 18.24 -15.99 10.81
CA GLN A 659 18.01 -15.31 9.53
C GLN A 659 17.81 -13.80 9.65
N ILE A 660 17.21 -13.36 10.76
CA ILE A 660 16.97 -11.93 11.00
C ILE A 660 18.23 -11.32 11.60
N LEU A 661 18.89 -12.03 12.51
CA LEU A 661 20.10 -11.58 13.20
C LEU A 661 21.27 -11.34 12.23
N ASN A 662 21.41 -12.20 11.21
CA ASN A 662 22.53 -12.16 10.25
C ASN A 662 22.27 -11.27 9.03
N MET A 663 21.26 -10.40 9.06
CA MET A 663 21.05 -9.44 7.99
C MET A 663 22.18 -8.39 7.98
N PRO A 664 22.79 -8.07 6.82
CA PRO A 664 23.83 -7.04 6.71
C PRO A 664 23.23 -5.63 6.74
N ASP A 665 22.61 -5.25 7.85
CA ASP A 665 21.94 -3.99 8.08
C ASP A 665 22.15 -3.57 9.54
N PHE A 666 22.51 -2.32 9.79
CA PHE A 666 22.74 -1.81 11.15
C PHE A 666 21.48 -1.89 12.05
N ARG A 667 20.30 -2.03 11.46
CA ARG A 667 19.02 -2.27 12.17
C ARG A 667 18.71 -3.75 12.40
N ALA A 668 19.61 -4.68 12.09
CA ALA A 668 19.33 -6.11 12.16
C ALA A 668 18.86 -6.55 13.55
N TYR A 669 19.55 -6.12 14.61
CA TYR A 669 19.21 -6.47 16.00
C TYR A 669 17.91 -5.79 16.47
N GLU A 670 17.71 -4.53 16.14
CA GLU A 670 16.45 -3.83 16.42
C GLU A 670 15.27 -4.54 15.75
N ARG A 671 15.39 -4.88 14.48
CA ARG A 671 14.35 -5.60 13.73
C ARG A 671 14.12 -7.01 14.25
N ALA A 672 15.17 -7.69 14.70
CA ALA A 672 15.07 -8.99 15.33
C ALA A 672 14.25 -8.88 16.63
N TYR A 673 14.60 -7.93 17.51
CA TYR A 673 13.86 -7.68 18.74
C TYR A 673 12.38 -7.38 18.45
N GLN A 674 12.10 -6.44 17.57
CA GLN A 674 10.75 -6.03 17.20
C GLN A 674 9.92 -7.21 16.68
N MET A 675 10.46 -7.95 15.72
CA MET A 675 9.75 -9.05 15.08
C MET A 675 9.54 -10.23 16.05
N LEU A 676 10.59 -10.66 16.75
CA LEU A 676 10.51 -11.84 17.62
C LEU A 676 9.64 -11.57 18.85
N SER A 677 9.68 -10.36 19.40
CA SER A 677 8.78 -9.93 20.50
C SER A 677 7.32 -9.85 20.04
N GLN A 678 7.04 -9.37 18.82
CA GLN A 678 5.67 -9.37 18.28
C GLN A 678 5.14 -10.79 18.08
N VAL A 679 5.97 -11.70 17.53
CA VAL A 679 5.61 -13.11 17.37
C VAL A 679 5.35 -13.76 18.71
N ALA A 680 6.25 -13.55 19.68
CA ALA A 680 6.10 -14.05 21.03
C ALA A 680 4.80 -13.55 21.69
N GLY A 681 4.47 -12.29 21.48
CA GLY A 681 3.26 -11.67 22.00
C GLY A 681 1.94 -12.31 21.50
N ARG A 682 1.97 -13.24 20.54
CA ARG A 682 0.79 -13.98 20.06
C ARG A 682 0.43 -15.16 20.96
N ALA A 683 1.36 -15.67 21.78
CA ALA A 683 1.10 -16.77 22.69
C ALA A 683 0.41 -16.28 23.97
N GLY A 684 -0.58 -17.03 24.46
CA GLY A 684 -1.20 -16.88 25.79
C GLY A 684 -2.00 -15.59 25.96
N ARG A 685 -3.33 -15.63 25.73
CA ARG A 685 -4.22 -14.46 25.88
C ARG A 685 -5.40 -14.68 26.81
N ARG A 686 -5.82 -15.92 27.08
CA ARG A 686 -6.92 -16.24 28.01
C ARG A 686 -6.47 -17.23 29.05
N GLY A 687 -6.23 -16.75 30.26
CA GLY A 687 -6.15 -17.56 31.48
C GLY A 687 -4.93 -18.45 31.67
N LYS A 688 -4.23 -18.87 30.60
CA LYS A 688 -3.01 -19.68 30.70
C LYS A 688 -1.83 -18.93 30.07
N ARG A 689 -0.68 -18.96 30.74
CA ARG A 689 0.57 -18.40 30.21
C ARG A 689 0.97 -19.14 28.92
N GLY A 690 1.17 -18.40 27.83
CA GLY A 690 1.62 -18.99 26.57
C GLY A 690 3.10 -19.40 26.61
N LYS A 691 3.49 -20.24 25.66
CA LYS A 691 4.88 -20.71 25.53
C LYS A 691 5.43 -20.43 24.13
N VAL A 692 6.67 -19.94 24.06
CA VAL A 692 7.36 -19.64 22.81
C VAL A 692 8.64 -20.44 22.75
N ILE A 693 8.83 -21.24 21.71
CA ILE A 693 10.07 -21.96 21.48
C ILE A 693 10.87 -21.24 20.39
N LEU A 694 11.98 -20.66 20.78
CA LEU A 694 12.87 -19.91 19.91
C LEU A 694 14.07 -20.77 19.49
N GLN A 695 14.11 -21.21 18.25
CA GLN A 695 15.21 -22.00 17.70
C GLN A 695 16.30 -21.08 17.11
N THR A 696 17.52 -21.21 17.64
CA THR A 696 18.70 -20.43 17.20
C THR A 696 19.99 -21.23 17.33
N ARG A 697 20.99 -20.87 16.53
CA ARG A 697 22.37 -21.35 16.67
C ARG A 697 23.26 -20.39 17.48
N GLN A 698 22.71 -19.21 17.82
CA GLN A 698 23.44 -18.10 18.47
C GLN A 698 22.84 -17.84 19.85
N VAL A 699 22.80 -18.85 20.69
CA VAL A 699 22.18 -18.75 22.03
C VAL A 699 22.86 -17.72 22.94
N ASP A 700 24.16 -17.50 22.74
CA ASP A 700 24.96 -16.56 23.53
C ASP A 700 24.87 -15.11 23.00
N ASN A 701 24.15 -14.87 21.91
CA ASN A 701 23.98 -13.52 21.39
C ASN A 701 23.18 -12.66 22.39
N PRO A 702 23.68 -11.50 22.83
CA PRO A 702 23.03 -10.65 23.85
C PRO A 702 21.57 -10.33 23.53
N ILE A 703 21.23 -10.13 22.23
CA ILE A 703 19.87 -9.81 21.81
C ILE A 703 18.87 -10.94 22.13
N ILE A 704 19.30 -12.19 22.08
CA ILE A 704 18.47 -13.35 22.43
C ILE A 704 18.07 -13.25 23.92
N GLY A 705 19.04 -12.96 24.79
CA GLY A 705 18.78 -12.76 26.22
C GLY A 705 17.83 -11.56 26.47
N GLN A 706 17.99 -10.47 25.75
CA GLN A 706 17.10 -9.29 25.84
C GLN A 706 15.67 -9.64 25.41
N ILE A 707 15.50 -10.40 24.31
CA ILE A 707 14.18 -10.88 23.85
C ILE A 707 13.52 -11.80 24.90
N VAL A 708 14.28 -12.74 25.47
CA VAL A 708 13.77 -13.69 26.48
C VAL A 708 13.25 -12.94 27.70
N ARG A 709 13.96 -11.91 28.16
CA ARG A 709 13.55 -11.09 29.31
C ARG A 709 12.55 -10.00 28.96
N ASN A 710 12.20 -9.84 27.66
CA ASN A 710 11.39 -8.74 27.14
C ASN A 710 11.95 -7.36 27.56
N ASP A 711 13.28 -7.23 27.53
CA ASP A 711 14.02 -6.06 28.01
C ASP A 711 14.33 -5.12 26.85
N TYR A 712 13.34 -4.26 26.52
CA TYR A 712 13.49 -3.27 25.46
C TYR A 712 14.55 -2.22 25.79
N GLU A 713 14.65 -1.81 27.06
CA GLU A 713 15.57 -0.75 27.48
C GLU A 713 17.04 -1.19 27.35
N ALA A 714 17.37 -2.43 27.71
CA ALA A 714 18.72 -2.98 27.50
C ALA A 714 19.06 -3.11 25.99
N MET A 715 18.10 -3.50 25.15
CA MET A 715 18.28 -3.54 23.71
C MET A 715 18.51 -2.12 23.16
N TYR A 716 17.68 -1.17 23.55
CA TYR A 716 17.83 0.23 23.14
C TYR A 716 19.20 0.78 23.52
N GLN A 717 19.65 0.61 24.75
CA GLN A 717 20.93 1.13 25.22
C GLN A 717 22.10 0.54 24.44
N SER A 718 22.14 -0.80 24.28
CA SER A 718 23.22 -1.46 23.54
C SER A 718 23.27 -1.03 22.06
N GLN A 719 22.12 -0.87 21.43
CA GLN A 719 22.06 -0.43 20.05
C GLN A 719 22.36 1.07 19.88
N LEU A 720 21.98 1.90 20.88
CA LEU A 720 22.27 3.34 20.85
C LEU A 720 23.79 3.59 20.92
N GLU A 721 24.51 2.87 21.80
CA GLU A 721 25.96 2.95 21.93
C GLU A 721 26.66 2.55 20.62
N GLU A 722 26.24 1.44 20.00
CA GLU A 722 26.75 1.00 18.71
C GLU A 722 26.52 2.05 17.61
N ARG A 723 25.32 2.62 17.53
CA ARG A 723 24.95 3.63 16.54
C ARG A 723 25.72 4.94 16.72
N GLN A 724 25.99 5.33 17.94
CA GLN A 724 26.83 6.49 18.24
C GLN A 724 28.27 6.26 17.77
N LEU A 725 28.84 5.10 18.09
CA LEU A 725 30.21 4.74 17.70
C LEU A 725 30.39 4.69 16.18
N PHE A 726 29.40 4.16 15.47
CA PHE A 726 29.47 3.95 14.02
C PHE A 726 28.78 5.04 13.19
N HIS A 727 28.39 6.18 13.79
CA HIS A 727 27.77 7.29 13.10
C HIS A 727 26.47 6.90 12.36
N PHE A 728 25.52 6.24 13.06
CA PHE A 728 24.21 5.88 12.54
C PHE A 728 23.07 6.73 13.17
N PRO A 729 21.85 6.75 12.59
CA PRO A 729 20.68 7.35 13.22
C PRO A 729 20.41 6.76 14.62
N PRO A 730 20.04 7.57 15.65
CA PRO A 730 19.55 8.96 15.58
C PRO A 730 20.61 10.05 15.57
N PHE A 731 21.91 9.75 15.69
CA PHE A 731 22.99 10.72 15.81
C PHE A 731 23.37 11.34 14.45
N TYR A 732 23.35 10.54 13.39
CA TYR A 732 23.62 10.95 12.02
C TYR A 732 22.42 10.68 11.13
N ARG A 733 22.28 11.45 10.08
CA ARG A 733 21.31 11.19 9.02
C ARG A 733 21.97 10.35 7.94
N LEU A 734 21.25 9.38 7.38
CA LEU A 734 21.77 8.45 6.39
C LEU A 734 21.15 8.73 5.01
N ILE A 735 22.00 8.85 3.99
CA ILE A 735 21.56 8.90 2.59
C ILE A 735 22.31 7.81 1.81
N THR A 736 21.57 6.93 1.17
CA THR A 736 22.14 5.94 0.26
C THR A 736 21.92 6.38 -1.19
N ILE A 737 22.99 6.44 -1.95
CA ILE A 737 22.96 6.77 -3.38
C ILE A 737 23.05 5.47 -4.15
N TYR A 738 22.09 5.21 -5.02
CA TYR A 738 22.09 4.06 -5.90
C TYR A 738 22.35 4.48 -7.34
N LEU A 739 23.24 3.73 -8.01
CA LEU A 739 23.50 3.87 -9.43
C LEU A 739 23.09 2.58 -10.13
N LYS A 740 22.34 2.67 -11.23
CA LYS A 740 21.90 1.51 -12.02
C LYS A 740 22.20 1.70 -13.50
N HIS A 741 22.79 0.68 -14.13
CA HIS A 741 23.04 0.68 -15.57
C HIS A 741 23.09 -0.74 -16.14
N ARG A 742 22.92 -0.91 -17.45
CA ARG A 742 22.98 -2.22 -18.13
C ARG A 742 24.39 -2.74 -18.29
N ASN A 743 25.40 -1.88 -18.32
CA ASN A 743 26.83 -2.24 -18.41
C ASN A 743 27.45 -2.08 -17.01
N ASP A 744 28.16 -3.12 -16.54
CA ASP A 744 28.78 -3.18 -15.21
C ASP A 744 29.93 -2.19 -15.07
N ASP A 745 30.77 -2.06 -16.12
CA ASP A 745 31.95 -1.15 -16.11
C ASP A 745 31.51 0.31 -16.08
N VAL A 746 30.47 0.66 -16.85
CA VAL A 746 29.92 2.03 -16.88
C VAL A 746 29.39 2.45 -15.52
N VAL A 747 28.61 1.58 -14.84
CA VAL A 747 28.06 1.92 -13.52
C VAL A 747 29.16 1.97 -12.45
N ASP A 748 30.18 1.15 -12.58
CA ASP A 748 31.31 1.13 -11.65
C ASP A 748 32.15 2.42 -11.75
N HIS A 749 32.57 2.81 -12.96
CA HIS A 749 33.28 4.06 -13.20
C HIS A 749 32.46 5.30 -12.81
N ALA A 750 31.15 5.33 -13.13
CA ALA A 750 30.27 6.41 -12.70
C ALA A 750 30.18 6.51 -11.16
N ALA A 751 30.13 5.37 -10.46
CA ALA A 751 30.09 5.33 -9.01
C ALA A 751 31.39 5.80 -8.37
N GLN A 752 32.54 5.39 -8.93
CA GLN A 752 33.87 5.85 -8.49
C GLN A 752 34.04 7.37 -8.70
N HIS A 753 33.58 7.88 -9.85
CA HIS A 753 33.65 9.32 -10.15
C HIS A 753 32.76 10.11 -9.17
N LEU A 754 31.51 9.66 -8.93
CA LEU A 754 30.61 10.29 -7.96
C LEU A 754 31.24 10.28 -6.55
N ALA A 755 31.81 9.16 -6.11
CA ALA A 755 32.47 9.06 -4.81
C ALA A 755 33.67 10.01 -4.70
N ALA A 756 34.48 10.13 -5.75
CA ALA A 756 35.61 11.06 -5.78
C ALA A 756 35.17 12.53 -5.61
N LEU A 757 34.07 12.94 -6.25
CA LEU A 757 33.48 14.28 -6.10
C LEU A 757 32.93 14.56 -4.68
N LEU A 758 32.41 13.53 -4.02
CA LEU A 758 31.79 13.68 -2.70
C LEU A 758 32.78 13.54 -1.53
N ARG A 759 33.88 12.79 -1.72
CA ARG A 759 34.83 12.50 -0.66
C ARG A 759 35.45 13.75 0.00
N PRO A 760 35.78 14.85 -0.70
CA PRO A 760 36.27 16.08 -0.05
C PRO A 760 35.30 16.68 0.99
N TYR A 761 33.98 16.45 0.81
CA TYR A 761 32.95 16.99 1.69
C TYR A 761 32.63 16.09 2.90
N PHE A 762 32.54 14.76 2.65
CA PHE A 762 32.06 13.81 3.66
C PHE A 762 33.17 12.91 4.25
N LYS A 763 34.38 12.94 3.69
CA LYS A 763 35.60 12.22 4.19
C LYS A 763 35.28 10.74 4.51
N ASP A 764 35.49 10.33 5.77
CA ASP A 764 35.31 8.96 6.25
C ASP A 764 33.84 8.58 6.43
N ASP A 765 32.94 9.55 6.47
CA ASP A 765 31.50 9.34 6.52
C ASP A 765 30.87 8.98 5.14
N LEU A 766 31.71 8.89 4.08
CA LEU A 766 31.32 8.39 2.76
C LEU A 766 31.88 6.96 2.58
N LEU A 767 30.96 5.98 2.55
CA LEU A 767 31.26 4.56 2.39
C LEU A 767 30.92 4.09 0.98
N GLY A 768 31.80 3.27 0.41
CA GLY A 768 31.66 2.76 -0.95
C GLY A 768 32.43 3.56 -2.00
N PRO A 769 32.19 3.31 -3.31
CA PRO A 769 31.09 2.54 -3.90
C PRO A 769 31.20 1.03 -3.68
N ASP A 770 30.08 0.40 -3.30
CA ASP A 770 29.98 -1.03 -3.04
C ASP A 770 28.96 -1.70 -3.94
N ARG A 771 29.11 -3.03 -4.12
CA ARG A 771 28.08 -3.88 -4.70
C ARG A 771 27.10 -4.28 -3.60
N PRO A 772 25.79 -3.97 -3.72
CA PRO A 772 24.81 -4.47 -2.77
C PRO A 772 24.70 -6.00 -2.85
N VAL A 773 24.10 -6.63 -1.83
CA VAL A 773 23.89 -8.09 -1.78
C VAL A 773 23.20 -8.60 -3.05
N VAL A 774 22.24 -7.82 -3.59
CA VAL A 774 21.68 -8.05 -4.92
C VAL A 774 22.26 -6.99 -5.86
N SER A 775 23.31 -7.35 -6.55
CA SER A 775 24.09 -6.43 -7.39
C SER A 775 23.53 -6.27 -8.80
N ARG A 776 22.52 -7.08 -9.21
CA ARG A 776 21.86 -7.00 -10.52
C ARG A 776 20.36 -7.36 -10.43
N VAL A 777 19.51 -6.50 -10.98
CA VAL A 777 18.06 -6.71 -11.06
C VAL A 777 17.56 -6.33 -12.45
N GLN A 778 16.82 -7.21 -13.12
CA GLN A 778 16.25 -6.96 -14.46
C GLN A 778 17.29 -6.47 -15.48
N LEU A 779 18.45 -7.10 -15.51
CA LEU A 779 19.60 -6.76 -16.36
C LEU A 779 20.28 -5.43 -16.02
N LEU A 780 19.93 -4.78 -14.93
CA LEU A 780 20.58 -3.57 -14.45
C LEU A 780 21.54 -3.92 -13.30
N TYR A 781 22.83 -3.61 -13.51
CA TYR A 781 23.85 -3.67 -12.47
C TYR A 781 23.69 -2.50 -11.51
N ILE A 782 23.97 -2.73 -10.23
CA ILE A 782 23.71 -1.78 -9.14
C ILE A 782 25.00 -1.51 -8.38
N ARG A 783 25.25 -0.22 -8.09
CA ARG A 783 26.26 0.22 -7.11
C ARG A 783 25.56 1.08 -6.06
N LYS A 784 26.07 1.06 -4.84
CA LYS A 784 25.62 1.93 -3.76
C LYS A 784 26.77 2.70 -3.14
N ILE A 785 26.50 3.94 -2.78
CA ILE A 785 27.36 4.79 -1.96
C ILE A 785 26.52 5.22 -0.76
N MET A 786 27.05 5.08 0.45
CA MET A 786 26.38 5.48 1.67
C MET A 786 27.05 6.74 2.22
N VAL A 787 26.26 7.75 2.53
CA VAL A 787 26.71 9.01 3.11
C VAL A 787 26.07 9.16 4.49
N LYS A 788 26.90 9.26 5.52
CA LYS A 788 26.51 9.57 6.90
C LYS A 788 26.67 11.06 7.11
N ILE A 789 25.59 11.72 7.47
CA ILE A 789 25.52 13.18 7.54
C ILE A 789 25.49 13.60 9.00
N ALA A 790 26.56 14.25 9.43
CA ALA A 790 26.67 14.76 10.78
C ALA A 790 25.69 15.91 11.05
N PRO A 791 25.26 16.13 12.30
CA PRO A 791 24.24 17.12 12.66
C PRO A 791 24.57 18.57 12.27
N GLN A 792 25.86 18.92 12.14
CA GLN A 792 26.28 20.27 11.74
C GLN A 792 25.97 20.62 10.27
N PHE A 793 25.71 19.65 9.42
CA PHE A 793 25.35 19.90 8.03
C PHE A 793 23.88 20.26 7.87
N THR A 794 23.57 21.37 7.24
CA THR A 794 22.19 21.73 6.94
C THR A 794 21.62 20.84 5.83
N PRO A 795 20.35 20.45 5.89
CA PRO A 795 19.71 19.62 4.84
C PRO A 795 19.81 20.25 3.44
N SER A 796 19.77 21.56 3.33
CA SER A 796 19.87 22.31 2.06
C SER A 796 21.27 22.20 1.46
N SER A 797 22.33 22.39 2.26
CA SER A 797 23.71 22.31 1.76
C SER A 797 24.04 20.88 1.29
N VAL A 798 23.66 19.87 2.08
CA VAL A 798 23.84 18.45 1.69
C VAL A 798 23.12 18.15 0.38
N ARG A 799 21.86 18.56 0.28
CA ARG A 799 21.06 18.36 -0.95
C ARG A 799 21.75 19.01 -2.15
N GLN A 800 22.19 20.24 -2.03
CA GLN A 800 22.87 20.97 -3.11
C GLN A 800 24.16 20.23 -3.54
N THR A 801 25.01 19.85 -2.58
CA THR A 801 26.26 19.12 -2.85
C THR A 801 25.99 17.79 -3.59
N LEU A 802 25.01 17.00 -3.11
CA LEU A 802 24.69 15.70 -3.72
C LEU A 802 24.09 15.84 -5.12
N LEU A 803 23.20 16.82 -5.34
CA LEU A 803 22.61 17.07 -6.64
C LEU A 803 23.65 17.62 -7.62
N SER A 804 24.49 18.56 -7.22
CA SER A 804 25.57 19.09 -8.07
C SER A 804 26.55 18.00 -8.47
N ALA A 805 26.96 17.12 -7.56
CA ALA A 805 27.85 16.00 -7.89
C ALA A 805 27.19 15.01 -8.86
N ARG A 806 25.89 14.69 -8.69
CA ARG A 806 25.12 13.89 -9.64
C ARG A 806 25.12 14.52 -11.03
N ASP A 807 24.79 15.81 -11.11
CA ASP A 807 24.64 16.53 -12.36
C ASP A 807 25.99 16.62 -13.11
N ILE A 808 27.10 16.81 -12.38
CA ILE A 808 28.48 16.72 -12.96
C ILE A 808 28.72 15.36 -13.58
N VAL A 809 28.44 14.26 -12.88
CA VAL A 809 28.60 12.90 -13.41
C VAL A 809 27.75 12.66 -14.64
N GLN A 810 26.45 13.08 -14.60
CA GLN A 810 25.52 12.90 -15.71
C GLN A 810 25.79 13.81 -16.92
N HIS A 811 26.63 14.83 -16.76
CA HIS A 811 27.06 15.68 -17.86
C HIS A 811 27.97 14.94 -18.85
N PHE A 812 28.69 13.90 -18.42
CA PHE A 812 29.50 13.08 -19.30
C PHE A 812 28.61 12.14 -20.13
N ASP A 813 28.76 12.16 -21.45
CA ASP A 813 27.93 11.36 -22.38
C ASP A 813 27.93 9.86 -22.05
N VAL A 814 29.06 9.32 -21.58
CA VAL A 814 29.20 7.91 -21.16
C VAL A 814 28.31 7.58 -19.97
N TYR A 815 28.04 8.52 -19.07
CA TYR A 815 27.27 8.30 -17.84
C TYR A 815 25.85 8.85 -17.89
N LYS A 816 25.47 9.54 -18.98
CA LYS A 816 24.14 10.17 -19.14
C LYS A 816 22.99 9.19 -18.99
N SER A 817 23.19 7.92 -19.35
CA SER A 817 22.18 6.84 -19.22
C SER A 817 22.20 6.13 -17.86
N VAL A 818 23.15 6.49 -16.96
CA VAL A 818 23.19 5.93 -15.60
C VAL A 818 22.05 6.51 -14.77
N ASN A 819 21.19 5.65 -14.26
CA ASN A 819 20.12 6.06 -13.35
C ASN A 819 20.69 6.24 -11.94
N ILE A 820 20.78 7.48 -11.48
CA ILE A 820 21.28 7.87 -10.15
C ILE A 820 20.10 8.37 -9.32
N TYR A 821 19.84 7.75 -8.16
CA TYR A 821 18.78 8.16 -7.25
C TYR A 821 19.20 8.04 -5.78
N PHE A 822 18.50 8.76 -4.93
CA PHE A 822 18.77 8.86 -3.51
C PHE A 822 17.69 8.13 -2.71
N ASP A 823 18.11 7.50 -1.63
CA ASP A 823 17.25 6.94 -0.61
C ASP A 823 17.66 7.54 0.74
N VAL A 824 16.81 8.39 1.27
CA VAL A 824 17.00 9.11 2.53
C VAL A 824 16.29 8.34 3.63
N ASP A 825 17.03 8.00 4.67
CA ASP A 825 16.51 7.23 5.79
C ASP A 825 15.83 8.12 6.83
#